data_ca9dac998fc86c02553ac331c9297052
#
_entry.id   ca9dac998fc86c02553ac331c9297052
#
_cell.length_a   1.000
_cell.length_b   1.000
_cell.length_c   1.000
_cell.angle_alpha   90.00
_cell.angle_beta   90.00
_cell.angle_gamma   90.00
#
_symmetry.space_group_name_H-M   'P 1'
#
loop_
_entity.id
_entity.type
_entity.pdbx_description
1 polymer ?
#
loop_
_entity_poly.entity_id
_entity_poly.type
_entity_poly.pdbx_seq_one_letter_code
_entity_poly.pdbx_strand_id
1 'polypeptide(L)'
;MRLKWKLGLLAGAAVLLVGGGSVVSSMQDANWMRVRLTEAVEARTGRHLAIDHLHVWILPFPWVEARGVRFSGVEEGGPDMLTAGEIRARLALMPLFHHRIVLNDVSIIESHISVRRLVDGRADWHFAPRPETAQDTTPGKPSSGSMHWNLGVTGVHITKADVQWQDMLRHRSGWLPLDVVRASNLEGSKPEFEVKASKGKGQFLLTAQTGQLLPDAAQTLPVQARMTFTVDGHPAGLAHLDGTIADPDGKRAYTLNFGSSVGQLQTLETFFPHAALPDGQNISIDAIIGGQGDQPQVQGLHVRTGPVDASRLVPGAAINRMTLDATRPEDRLAVLVDGKLGAQALGLRGTVGTLAQITALALNPEQTDMPADLMIMDGASSLRVAGSLGGGRSTLDGHGVLDHLALGDGRPTVENLKVDGHVEAANTLALVHEHDVQQVIRGMTAAVDVQAPQVVWRGLTWTQVSAHVTVQNGKLTADPIKAEGSGVQQSGRFAYDASGAVPQVDMAAHPVVLPVEFVQEWTGAPALLQGAMTVVGAVSVQGADASTQRRTITGHIGASVVDGSIGGPALRTLLGPNVPLKGKMPVRCFGTHMQVGDGVARVDMLGLESDFLSLHGHGTVGLENQALDLHLSPRVALGGASAASDVRVTGTFAAPVPQMEPTYGGRYGINIGGDDGGGDNCPALLSSAREGGTGPAPSAPKAGKEGKVMNMLRGLGLFK
;
A
#
# COMPACT_ATOMS: atom_id res chain seq x y z
N MET A 1 26.84 -75.70 -53.94
CA MET A 1 27.16 -75.62 -52.53
C MET A 1 26.76 -74.27 -51.91
N ARG A 2 25.99 -73.38 -52.57
CA ARG A 2 25.62 -72.06 -52.12
C ARG A 2 24.12 -71.91 -51.64
N LEU A 3 23.31 -72.95 -51.80
CA LEU A 3 21.89 -72.93 -51.47
C LEU A 3 21.60 -73.42 -50.03
N LYS A 4 22.43 -74.30 -49.46
CA LYS A 4 22.27 -74.84 -48.10
C LYS A 4 22.63 -73.87 -46.98
N TRP A 5 23.49 -72.88 -47.29
CA TRP A 5 23.88 -71.83 -46.27
C TRP A 5 22.84 -70.74 -46.10
N LYS A 6 22.11 -70.44 -47.18
CA LYS A 6 20.99 -69.49 -47.11
C LYS A 6 19.78 -70.04 -46.38
N LEU A 7 19.53 -71.35 -46.44
CA LEU A 7 18.48 -72.01 -45.68
C LEU A 7 18.82 -72.14 -44.18
N GLY A 8 20.12 -72.31 -43.84
CA GLY A 8 20.56 -72.31 -42.44
C GLY A 8 20.47 -70.95 -41.75
N LEU A 9 20.76 -69.86 -42.51
CA LEU A 9 20.58 -68.48 -42.00
C LEU A 9 19.11 -68.10 -41.84
N LEU A 10 18.22 -68.51 -42.72
CA LEU A 10 16.79 -68.33 -42.60
C LEU A 10 16.19 -69.17 -41.48
N ALA A 11 16.62 -70.37 -41.23
CA ALA A 11 16.20 -71.21 -40.11
C ALA A 11 16.75 -70.69 -38.79
N GLY A 12 18.00 -70.18 -38.73
CA GLY A 12 18.57 -69.54 -37.58
C GLY A 12 17.84 -68.19 -37.21
N ALA A 13 17.49 -67.39 -38.24
CA ALA A 13 16.70 -66.20 -38.05
C ALA A 13 15.26 -66.48 -37.61
N ALA A 14 14.65 -67.58 -38.14
CA ALA A 14 13.32 -67.99 -37.69
C ALA A 14 13.30 -68.53 -36.24
N VAL A 15 14.35 -69.27 -35.84
CA VAL A 15 14.51 -69.75 -34.43
C VAL A 15 14.80 -68.61 -33.50
N LEU A 16 15.56 -67.58 -33.93
CA LEU A 16 15.75 -66.39 -33.16
C LEU A 16 14.46 -65.53 -33.07
N LEU A 17 13.65 -65.51 -34.15
CA LEU A 17 12.36 -64.79 -34.12
C LEU A 17 11.29 -65.56 -33.31
N VAL A 18 11.24 -66.86 -33.37
CA VAL A 18 10.29 -67.67 -32.57
C VAL A 18 10.76 -67.85 -31.13
N GLY A 19 12.03 -68.04 -30.88
CA GLY A 19 12.63 -68.09 -29.55
C GLY A 19 12.62 -66.75 -28.88
N GLY A 20 12.87 -65.69 -29.64
CA GLY A 20 12.72 -64.29 -29.14
C GLY A 20 11.25 -63.90 -28.87
N GLY A 21 10.31 -64.38 -29.70
CA GLY A 21 8.88 -64.07 -29.51
C GLY A 21 8.29 -64.75 -28.27
N SER A 22 8.75 -65.94 -27.88
CA SER A 22 8.26 -66.57 -26.63
C SER A 22 8.89 -65.98 -25.36
N VAL A 23 10.12 -65.46 -25.47
CA VAL A 23 10.73 -64.67 -24.37
C VAL A 23 10.07 -63.27 -24.24
N VAL A 24 9.70 -62.66 -25.38
CA VAL A 24 9.01 -61.36 -25.40
C VAL A 24 7.57 -61.46 -24.86
N SER A 25 6.86 -62.57 -25.10
CA SER A 25 5.49 -62.72 -24.57
C SER A 25 5.44 -62.99 -23.05
N SER A 26 6.53 -63.54 -22.48
CA SER A 26 6.64 -63.73 -21.02
C SER A 26 7.11 -62.49 -20.26
N MET A 27 7.55 -61.44 -20.97
CA MET A 27 7.96 -60.14 -20.40
C MET A 27 6.84 -59.09 -20.41
N GLN A 28 5.61 -59.44 -20.81
CA GLN A 28 4.48 -58.48 -20.80
C GLN A 28 4.08 -58.02 -19.39
N ASP A 29 4.48 -58.78 -18.38
CA ASP A 29 4.30 -58.41 -16.98
C ASP A 29 5.67 -58.05 -16.36
N ALA A 30 6.10 -56.78 -16.55
CA ALA A 30 7.41 -56.31 -16.12
C ALA A 30 7.48 -56.06 -14.59
N ASN A 31 6.83 -56.89 -13.81
CA ASN A 31 6.79 -56.78 -12.37
C ASN A 31 8.19 -56.76 -11.71
N TRP A 32 9.12 -57.53 -12.30
CA TRP A 32 10.52 -57.52 -11.85
C TRP A 32 11.20 -56.17 -12.04
N MET A 33 10.91 -55.46 -13.15
CA MET A 33 11.46 -54.12 -13.42
C MET A 33 10.80 -53.08 -12.55
N ARG A 34 9.49 -53.19 -12.29
CA ARG A 34 8.76 -52.34 -11.37
C ARG A 34 9.40 -52.37 -9.97
N VAL A 35 9.62 -53.56 -9.42
CA VAL A 35 10.28 -53.76 -8.13
C VAL A 35 11.67 -53.11 -8.10
N ARG A 36 12.48 -53.36 -9.16
CA ARG A 36 13.83 -52.80 -9.23
C ARG A 36 13.85 -51.27 -9.38
N LEU A 37 12.89 -50.68 -10.11
CA LEU A 37 12.75 -49.22 -10.21
C LEU A 37 12.35 -48.63 -8.88
N THR A 38 11.37 -49.22 -8.21
CA THR A 38 10.94 -48.71 -6.89
C THR A 38 12.06 -48.83 -5.86
N GLU A 39 12.76 -49.94 -5.76
CA GLU A 39 13.93 -50.13 -4.88
C GLU A 39 15.05 -49.13 -5.20
N ALA A 40 15.40 -48.93 -6.48
CA ALA A 40 16.48 -48.02 -6.87
C ALA A 40 16.16 -46.55 -6.55
N VAL A 41 14.90 -46.15 -6.74
CA VAL A 41 14.45 -44.80 -6.40
C VAL A 41 14.41 -44.61 -4.87
N GLU A 42 13.86 -45.57 -4.12
CA GLU A 42 13.81 -45.54 -2.67
C GLU A 42 15.21 -45.49 -2.03
N ALA A 43 16.14 -46.27 -2.52
CA ALA A 43 17.53 -46.30 -2.04
C ALA A 43 18.24 -44.93 -2.23
N ARG A 44 17.96 -44.23 -3.36
CA ARG A 44 18.60 -42.95 -3.67
C ARG A 44 17.94 -41.74 -3.03
N THR A 45 16.63 -41.77 -2.88
CA THR A 45 15.85 -40.61 -2.47
C THR A 45 15.29 -40.71 -1.06
N GLY A 46 15.26 -41.92 -0.49
CA GLY A 46 14.58 -42.22 0.76
C GLY A 46 13.06 -42.06 0.67
N ARG A 47 12.51 -42.03 -0.55
CA ARG A 47 11.08 -41.82 -0.83
C ARG A 47 10.46 -43.02 -1.51
N HIS A 48 9.19 -43.28 -1.22
CA HIS A 48 8.45 -44.36 -1.80
C HIS A 48 7.91 -44.00 -3.19
N LEU A 49 8.18 -44.85 -4.19
CA LEU A 49 7.62 -44.78 -5.53
C LEU A 49 6.57 -45.88 -5.71
N ALA A 50 5.34 -45.54 -5.97
CA ALA A 50 4.27 -46.47 -6.32
C ALA A 50 3.96 -46.36 -7.81
N ILE A 51 3.82 -47.50 -8.47
CA ILE A 51 3.46 -47.63 -9.90
C ILE A 51 2.35 -48.67 -9.98
N ASP A 52 1.17 -48.28 -10.45
CA ASP A 52 0.04 -49.21 -10.54
C ASP A 52 0.25 -50.25 -11.67
N HIS A 53 0.62 -49.78 -12.84
CA HIS A 53 0.86 -50.61 -14.01
C HIS A 53 2.16 -50.21 -14.71
N LEU A 54 2.99 -51.21 -15.05
CA LEU A 54 4.24 -51.03 -15.81
C LEU A 54 4.24 -51.95 -17.03
N HIS A 55 4.28 -51.39 -18.22
CA HIS A 55 4.41 -52.10 -19.47
C HIS A 55 5.77 -51.82 -20.11
N VAL A 56 6.41 -52.85 -20.61
CA VAL A 56 7.70 -52.74 -21.30
C VAL A 56 7.57 -53.33 -22.67
N TRP A 57 7.88 -52.55 -23.69
CA TRP A 57 7.90 -52.96 -25.09
C TRP A 57 9.35 -53.02 -25.55
N ILE A 58 9.75 -54.09 -26.21
CA ILE A 58 11.15 -54.27 -26.65
C ILE A 58 11.28 -54.05 -28.17
N LEU A 59 10.28 -54.46 -28.95
CA LEU A 59 10.29 -54.36 -30.40
C LEU A 59 9.12 -53.51 -30.92
N PRO A 60 9.25 -52.70 -31.99
CA PRO A 60 10.49 -52.47 -32.76
C PRO A 60 11.47 -51.51 -32.07
N PHE A 61 11.00 -50.68 -31.11
CA PHE A 61 11.83 -49.79 -30.31
C PHE A 61 11.51 -50.00 -28.82
N PRO A 62 12.54 -50.11 -27.97
CA PRO A 62 12.34 -50.36 -26.54
C PRO A 62 11.76 -49.11 -25.86
N TRP A 63 10.63 -49.27 -25.20
CA TRP A 63 10.00 -48.21 -24.39
C TRP A 63 9.26 -48.79 -23.20
N VAL A 64 9.11 -47.94 -22.18
CA VAL A 64 8.44 -48.26 -20.91
C VAL A 64 7.28 -47.30 -20.75
N GLU A 65 6.13 -47.81 -20.34
CA GLU A 65 4.98 -47.04 -19.96
C GLU A 65 4.59 -47.39 -18.52
N ALA A 66 4.54 -46.37 -17.65
CA ALA A 66 4.07 -46.49 -16.29
C ALA A 66 2.80 -45.67 -16.13
N ARG A 67 1.76 -46.27 -15.55
CA ARG A 67 0.49 -45.60 -15.25
C ARG A 67 0.21 -45.59 -13.75
N GLY A 68 -0.46 -44.56 -13.28
CA GLY A 68 -0.77 -44.38 -11.87
C GLY A 68 0.49 -44.22 -11.02
N VAL A 69 1.41 -43.37 -11.45
CA VAL A 69 2.66 -43.15 -10.75
C VAL A 69 2.47 -42.17 -9.63
N ARG A 70 2.91 -42.54 -8.42
CA ARG A 70 2.87 -41.71 -7.22
C ARG A 70 4.24 -41.74 -6.54
N PHE A 71 4.76 -40.55 -6.21
CA PHE A 71 6.02 -40.38 -5.53
C PHE A 71 5.79 -39.64 -4.23
N SER A 72 6.11 -40.26 -3.10
CA SER A 72 5.76 -39.75 -1.79
C SER A 72 6.51 -38.48 -1.42
N GLY A 73 5.86 -37.62 -0.61
CA GLY A 73 6.44 -36.44 0.01
C GLY A 73 7.34 -36.79 1.21
N VAL A 74 7.75 -35.74 1.96
CA VAL A 74 8.65 -35.86 3.14
C VAL A 74 7.98 -36.52 4.33
N GLU A 75 6.67 -36.51 4.39
CA GLU A 75 5.84 -36.98 5.50
C GLU A 75 5.24 -38.35 5.17
N GLU A 76 5.49 -39.38 5.99
CA GLU A 76 4.88 -40.69 5.80
C GLU A 76 3.36 -40.60 5.94
N GLY A 77 2.63 -41.06 4.92
CA GLY A 77 1.17 -40.95 4.89
C GLY A 77 0.63 -39.57 4.51
N GLY A 78 1.51 -38.61 4.25
CA GLY A 78 1.16 -37.30 3.74
C GLY A 78 0.84 -37.30 2.23
N PRO A 79 0.51 -36.11 1.64
CA PRO A 79 0.28 -36.00 0.21
C PRO A 79 1.54 -36.37 -0.61
N ASP A 80 1.31 -36.96 -1.76
CA ASP A 80 2.37 -37.29 -2.71
C ASP A 80 3.01 -36.02 -3.27
N MET A 81 4.35 -36.01 -3.41
CA MET A 81 5.09 -34.92 -4.03
C MET A 81 4.82 -34.84 -5.53
N LEU A 82 4.65 -36.00 -6.17
CA LEU A 82 4.33 -36.11 -7.61
C LEU A 82 3.26 -37.17 -7.81
N THR A 83 2.22 -36.82 -8.54
CA THR A 83 1.29 -37.79 -9.13
C THR A 83 1.27 -37.57 -10.63
N ALA A 84 1.35 -38.68 -11.41
CA ALA A 84 1.29 -38.64 -12.86
C ALA A 84 0.35 -39.72 -13.36
N GLY A 85 -0.53 -39.36 -14.28
CA GLY A 85 -1.44 -40.31 -14.94
C GLY A 85 -0.67 -41.30 -15.80
N GLU A 86 0.29 -40.78 -16.56
CA GLU A 86 1.09 -41.59 -17.48
C GLU A 86 2.51 -41.07 -17.61
N ILE A 87 3.48 -41.99 -17.53
CA ILE A 87 4.89 -41.72 -17.79
C ILE A 87 5.36 -42.69 -18.89
N ARG A 88 5.90 -42.15 -19.97
CA ARG A 88 6.52 -42.90 -21.05
C ARG A 88 8.01 -42.59 -21.13
N ALA A 89 8.82 -43.62 -21.36
CA ALA A 89 10.25 -43.43 -21.54
C ALA A 89 10.82 -44.44 -22.57
N ARG A 90 11.81 -44.02 -23.34
CA ARG A 90 12.59 -44.95 -24.18
C ARG A 90 13.64 -45.59 -23.30
N LEU A 91 13.76 -46.94 -23.43
CA LEU A 91 14.72 -47.71 -22.69
C LEU A 91 15.97 -47.97 -23.55
N ALA A 92 17.15 -47.64 -23.04
CA ALA A 92 18.41 -47.97 -23.67
C ALA A 92 18.77 -49.43 -23.38
N LEU A 93 18.83 -50.29 -24.41
CA LEU A 93 19.07 -51.74 -24.23
C LEU A 93 20.52 -52.08 -23.87
N MET A 94 21.51 -51.38 -24.44
CA MET A 94 22.93 -51.66 -24.19
C MET A 94 23.35 -51.52 -22.73
N PRO A 95 22.92 -50.48 -22.00
CA PRO A 95 23.23 -50.33 -20.57
C PRO A 95 22.66 -51.44 -19.68
N LEU A 96 21.55 -52.10 -20.10
CA LEU A 96 20.97 -53.19 -19.31
C LEU A 96 21.93 -54.38 -19.15
N PHE A 97 22.77 -54.65 -20.16
CA PHE A 97 23.79 -55.69 -20.07
C PHE A 97 24.90 -55.38 -19.05
N HIS A 98 24.99 -54.11 -18.62
CA HIS A 98 25.93 -53.64 -17.62
C HIS A 98 25.21 -53.27 -16.30
N HIS A 99 24.02 -53.84 -16.04
CA HIS A 99 23.19 -53.57 -14.84
C HIS A 99 22.84 -52.11 -14.66
N ARG A 100 22.67 -51.37 -15.78
CA ARG A 100 22.27 -49.97 -15.77
C ARG A 100 20.97 -49.79 -16.55
N ILE A 101 19.92 -49.26 -15.89
CA ILE A 101 18.66 -48.87 -16.53
C ILE A 101 18.81 -47.42 -16.95
N VAL A 102 18.82 -47.13 -18.24
CA VAL A 102 18.90 -45.77 -18.78
C VAL A 102 17.59 -45.46 -19.51
N LEU A 103 16.88 -44.48 -19.01
CA LEU A 103 15.64 -43.97 -19.58
C LEU A 103 15.94 -42.71 -20.39
N ASN A 104 15.62 -42.77 -21.68
CA ASN A 104 15.75 -41.64 -22.59
C ASN A 104 14.37 -41.02 -22.84
N ASP A 105 14.32 -39.69 -22.99
CA ASP A 105 13.10 -38.95 -23.35
C ASP A 105 11.89 -39.31 -22.47
N VAL A 106 12.03 -39.21 -21.14
CA VAL A 106 10.94 -39.47 -20.20
C VAL A 106 9.85 -38.43 -20.42
N SER A 107 8.70 -38.88 -20.92
CA SER A 107 7.52 -38.01 -21.13
C SER A 107 6.51 -38.22 -20.01
N ILE A 108 6.13 -37.15 -19.34
CA ILE A 108 5.13 -37.13 -18.25
C ILE A 108 3.96 -36.29 -18.72
N ILE A 109 2.76 -36.82 -18.65
CA ILE A 109 1.54 -36.16 -19.11
C ILE A 109 0.58 -36.07 -17.93
N GLU A 110 -0.03 -34.88 -17.76
CA GLU A 110 -1.01 -34.63 -16.73
C GLU A 110 -0.50 -34.95 -15.32
N SER A 111 0.50 -34.19 -14.90
CA SER A 111 1.11 -34.35 -13.58
C SER A 111 0.66 -33.29 -12.60
N HIS A 112 0.52 -33.72 -11.35
CA HIS A 112 0.35 -32.81 -10.22
C HIS A 112 1.57 -32.89 -9.32
N ILE A 113 2.23 -31.76 -9.10
CA ILE A 113 3.45 -31.66 -8.31
C ILE A 113 3.15 -30.82 -7.08
N SER A 114 3.30 -31.41 -5.89
CA SER A 114 3.14 -30.74 -4.60
C SER A 114 4.49 -30.65 -3.91
N VAL A 115 4.94 -29.42 -3.66
CA VAL A 115 6.25 -29.15 -3.04
C VAL A 115 6.01 -28.44 -1.71
N ARG A 116 6.36 -29.10 -0.60
CA ARG A 116 6.06 -28.59 0.75
C ARG A 116 7.32 -28.44 1.57
N ARG A 117 7.34 -27.41 2.41
CA ARG A 117 8.26 -27.25 3.51
C ARG A 117 7.47 -27.30 4.82
N LEU A 118 7.83 -28.21 5.71
CA LEU A 118 7.17 -28.39 6.99
C LEU A 118 7.63 -27.35 8.02
N VAL A 119 6.88 -27.23 9.11
CA VAL A 119 7.20 -26.32 10.22
C VAL A 119 8.55 -26.63 10.88
N ASP A 120 8.96 -27.91 10.89
CA ASP A 120 10.26 -28.39 11.39
C ASP A 120 11.44 -28.14 10.45
N GLY A 121 11.19 -27.53 9.26
CA GLY A 121 12.19 -27.21 8.25
C GLY A 121 12.47 -28.34 7.25
N ARG A 122 11.95 -29.56 7.46
CA ARG A 122 12.04 -30.62 6.46
C ARG A 122 11.26 -30.23 5.21
N ALA A 123 11.77 -30.60 4.04
CA ALA A 123 11.13 -30.25 2.76
C ALA A 123 11.08 -31.44 1.80
N ASP A 124 10.08 -31.44 0.92
CA ASP A 124 9.89 -32.50 -0.08
C ASP A 124 11.09 -32.65 -1.02
N TRP A 125 11.83 -31.58 -1.29
CA TRP A 125 13.04 -31.58 -2.14
C TRP A 125 14.33 -31.95 -1.43
N HIS A 126 14.32 -32.21 -0.13
CA HIS A 126 15.46 -32.75 0.59
C HIS A 126 15.43 -34.27 0.53
N PHE A 127 16.21 -34.83 -0.36
CA PHE A 127 16.36 -36.27 -0.49
C PHE A 127 17.54 -36.75 0.34
N ALA A 128 17.31 -37.75 1.19
CA ALA A 128 18.35 -38.41 1.96
C ALA A 128 18.37 -39.88 1.58
N PRO A 129 19.51 -40.46 1.17
CA PRO A 129 19.63 -41.91 0.97
C PRO A 129 19.19 -42.63 2.26
N ARG A 130 18.48 -43.72 2.13
CA ARG A 130 18.12 -44.58 3.27
C ARG A 130 19.39 -45.06 3.93
N PRO A 131 19.63 -44.83 5.25
CA PRO A 131 20.80 -45.40 5.91
C PRO A 131 20.72 -46.94 5.75
N GLU A 132 21.81 -47.53 5.26
CA GLU A 132 21.92 -48.97 5.27
C GLU A 132 21.74 -49.42 6.72
N THR A 133 20.60 -50.00 7.03
CA THR A 133 20.39 -50.69 8.34
C THR A 133 21.49 -51.75 8.40
N ALA A 134 22.36 -51.60 9.41
CA ALA A 134 23.36 -52.59 9.71
C ALA A 134 22.67 -53.97 9.82
N GLN A 135 22.66 -54.70 8.74
CA GLN A 135 22.15 -56.05 8.71
C GLN A 135 23.12 -56.90 9.50
N ASP A 136 22.58 -57.58 10.50
CA ASP A 136 23.15 -58.69 11.25
C ASP A 136 24.42 -59.29 10.61
N THR A 137 25.57 -58.94 11.19
CA THR A 137 26.78 -59.66 10.96
C THR A 137 26.68 -61.00 11.68
N THR A 138 25.93 -61.93 11.11
CA THR A 138 26.10 -63.36 11.45
C THR A 138 27.28 -63.84 10.63
N PRO A 139 28.42 -64.26 11.25
CA PRO A 139 29.58 -64.78 10.52
C PRO A 139 29.23 -66.16 9.94
N GLY A 140 29.12 -66.24 8.61
CA GLY A 140 29.06 -67.58 8.01
C GLY A 140 28.27 -67.80 6.74
N LYS A 141 27.72 -66.80 6.10
CA LYS A 141 27.21 -66.97 4.72
C LYS A 141 27.93 -66.01 3.76
N PRO A 142 28.49 -66.52 2.64
CA PRO A 142 28.99 -65.64 1.57
C PRO A 142 27.80 -64.80 1.11
N SER A 143 27.88 -63.47 1.28
CA SER A 143 26.93 -62.51 0.75
C SER A 143 26.91 -62.70 -0.78
N SER A 144 25.84 -63.27 -1.31
CA SER A 144 25.54 -63.17 -2.73
C SER A 144 25.50 -61.70 -3.04
N GLY A 145 26.50 -61.20 -3.79
CA GLY A 145 26.66 -59.78 -4.12
C GLY A 145 25.34 -59.20 -4.60
N SER A 146 24.79 -58.30 -3.86
CA SER A 146 23.63 -57.54 -4.27
C SER A 146 24.03 -56.74 -5.51
N MET A 147 23.59 -57.23 -6.69
CA MET A 147 23.78 -56.54 -7.94
C MET A 147 23.04 -55.21 -7.89
N HIS A 148 23.75 -54.12 -7.57
CA HIS A 148 23.18 -52.78 -7.56
C HIS A 148 22.91 -52.32 -9.00
N TRP A 149 21.63 -52.12 -9.32
CA TRP A 149 21.22 -51.54 -10.57
C TRP A 149 21.30 -49.99 -10.47
N ASN A 150 22.00 -49.38 -11.44
CA ASN A 150 22.07 -47.94 -11.56
C ASN A 150 20.98 -47.41 -12.50
N LEU A 151 20.22 -46.39 -12.04
CA LEU A 151 19.23 -45.70 -12.85
C LEU A 151 19.84 -44.44 -13.45
N GLY A 152 19.71 -44.25 -14.76
CA GLY A 152 20.09 -43.04 -15.50
C GLY A 152 18.88 -42.48 -16.23
N VAL A 153 18.85 -41.15 -16.37
CA VAL A 153 17.84 -40.43 -17.14
C VAL A 153 18.54 -39.36 -17.98
N THR A 154 18.35 -39.40 -19.29
CA THR A 154 19.02 -38.46 -20.23
C THR A 154 18.20 -37.21 -20.53
N GLY A 155 16.86 -37.31 -20.47
CA GLY A 155 15.96 -36.22 -20.73
C GLY A 155 14.58 -36.46 -20.17
N VAL A 156 13.92 -35.35 -19.79
CA VAL A 156 12.56 -35.35 -19.26
C VAL A 156 11.73 -34.27 -19.97
N HIS A 157 10.52 -34.63 -20.34
CA HIS A 157 9.55 -33.74 -20.96
C HIS A 157 8.20 -33.86 -20.23
N ILE A 158 7.81 -32.83 -19.52
CA ILE A 158 6.52 -32.76 -18.82
C ILE A 158 5.61 -31.79 -19.57
N THR A 159 4.38 -32.20 -19.83
CA THR A 159 3.36 -31.37 -20.46
C THR A 159 2.15 -31.27 -19.54
N LYS A 160 1.63 -30.05 -19.36
CA LYS A 160 0.47 -29.74 -18.49
C LYS A 160 0.69 -30.26 -17.07
N ALA A 161 1.58 -29.59 -16.34
CA ALA A 161 1.81 -29.89 -14.94
C ALA A 161 1.20 -28.78 -14.06
N ASP A 162 0.52 -29.19 -13.01
CA ASP A 162 0.08 -28.29 -11.94
C ASP A 162 1.07 -28.35 -10.78
N VAL A 163 1.75 -27.24 -10.49
CA VAL A 163 2.69 -27.14 -9.38
C VAL A 163 2.06 -26.37 -8.25
N GLN A 164 1.87 -27.02 -7.11
CA GLN A 164 1.50 -26.39 -5.84
C GLN A 164 2.71 -26.35 -4.93
N TRP A 165 2.94 -25.22 -4.29
CA TRP A 165 3.99 -25.12 -3.30
C TRP A 165 3.43 -24.56 -1.98
N GLN A 166 3.94 -25.05 -0.85
CA GLN A 166 3.52 -24.65 0.48
C GLN A 166 4.71 -24.58 1.43
N ASP A 167 5.03 -23.40 1.91
CA ASP A 167 6.00 -23.18 2.99
C ASP A 167 5.25 -22.96 4.30
N MET A 168 5.10 -24.02 5.10
CA MET A 168 4.39 -23.98 6.38
C MET A 168 5.19 -23.20 7.43
N LEU A 169 6.52 -23.15 7.31
CA LEU A 169 7.39 -22.40 8.23
C LEU A 169 7.18 -20.89 8.09
N ARG A 170 6.88 -20.42 6.86
CA ARG A 170 6.70 -18.99 6.55
C ARG A 170 5.24 -18.62 6.25
N HIS A 171 4.31 -19.54 6.43
CA HIS A 171 2.88 -19.37 6.11
C HIS A 171 2.61 -18.86 4.69
N ARG A 172 3.38 -19.35 3.70
CA ARG A 172 3.25 -18.96 2.30
C ARG A 172 2.86 -20.16 1.45
N SER A 173 2.00 -19.95 0.48
CA SER A 173 1.60 -20.95 -0.49
C SER A 173 1.34 -20.32 -1.85
N GLY A 174 1.42 -21.12 -2.90
CA GLY A 174 1.13 -20.68 -4.25
C GLY A 174 0.84 -21.83 -5.18
N TRP A 175 0.34 -21.50 -6.34
CA TRP A 175 0.01 -22.43 -7.41
C TRP A 175 0.47 -21.85 -8.74
N LEU A 176 1.09 -22.69 -9.60
CA LEU A 176 1.60 -22.30 -10.90
C LEU A 176 1.31 -23.43 -11.91
N PRO A 177 0.46 -23.19 -12.91
CA PRO A 177 0.31 -24.11 -14.02
C PRO A 177 1.52 -24.01 -14.95
N LEU A 178 2.11 -25.14 -15.32
CA LEU A 178 3.21 -25.23 -16.26
C LEU A 178 2.73 -25.87 -17.56
N ASP A 179 2.97 -25.22 -18.68
CA ASP A 179 2.63 -25.73 -20.00
C ASP A 179 3.59 -26.81 -20.42
N VAL A 180 4.88 -26.52 -20.26
CA VAL A 180 5.99 -27.42 -20.65
C VAL A 180 7.13 -27.28 -19.66
N VAL A 181 7.66 -28.44 -19.23
CA VAL A 181 8.99 -28.54 -18.60
C VAL A 181 9.82 -29.48 -19.42
N ARG A 182 10.98 -29.05 -19.90
CA ARG A 182 11.92 -29.88 -20.64
C ARG A 182 13.27 -29.83 -19.95
N ALA A 183 13.82 -30.98 -19.68
CA ALA A 183 15.20 -31.17 -19.25
C ALA A 183 15.89 -32.06 -20.24
N SER A 184 17.04 -31.70 -20.75
CA SER A 184 17.81 -32.44 -21.74
C SER A 184 19.27 -32.56 -21.33
N ASN A 185 19.93 -33.56 -21.90
CA ASN A 185 21.35 -33.83 -21.66
C ASN A 185 21.72 -33.99 -20.16
N LEU A 186 20.81 -34.60 -19.36
CA LEU A 186 20.96 -34.68 -17.89
C LEU A 186 22.19 -35.45 -17.42
N GLU A 187 22.68 -36.43 -18.23
CA GLU A 187 23.91 -37.18 -17.98
C GLU A 187 25.14 -36.56 -18.67
N GLY A 188 24.96 -35.52 -19.46
CA GLY A 188 26.01 -34.84 -20.19
C GLY A 188 26.76 -33.81 -19.38
N SER A 189 27.73 -33.15 -20.03
CA SER A 189 28.52 -32.10 -19.40
C SER A 189 27.78 -30.77 -19.25
N LYS A 190 26.66 -30.57 -19.94
CA LYS A 190 25.86 -29.35 -19.96
C LYS A 190 24.38 -29.69 -20.02
N PRO A 191 23.76 -30.07 -18.92
CA PRO A 191 22.31 -30.20 -18.79
C PRO A 191 21.60 -28.89 -19.09
N GLU A 192 20.48 -28.96 -19.81
CA GLU A 192 19.66 -27.82 -20.20
C GLU A 192 18.23 -28.00 -19.69
N PHE A 193 17.66 -26.91 -19.24
CA PHE A 193 16.30 -26.86 -18.69
C PHE A 193 15.50 -25.76 -19.38
N GLU A 194 14.25 -26.03 -19.72
CA GLU A 194 13.29 -25.07 -20.24
C GLU A 194 11.97 -25.27 -19.50
N VAL A 195 11.43 -24.18 -18.97
CA VAL A 195 10.11 -24.16 -18.34
C VAL A 195 9.26 -23.07 -18.97
N LYS A 196 8.07 -23.46 -19.45
CA LYS A 196 7.06 -22.55 -19.99
C LYS A 196 5.83 -22.61 -19.12
N ALA A 197 5.29 -21.45 -18.80
CA ALA A 197 4.03 -21.31 -18.10
C ALA A 197 3.21 -20.16 -18.71
N SER A 198 1.89 -20.33 -18.75
CA SER A 198 0.96 -19.30 -19.21
C SER A 198 -0.09 -19.06 -18.14
N LYS A 199 -0.40 -17.77 -17.87
CA LYS A 199 -1.44 -17.36 -16.94
C LYS A 199 -2.19 -16.16 -17.52
N GLY A 200 -3.44 -16.37 -17.93
CA GLY A 200 -4.19 -15.36 -18.64
C GLY A 200 -3.48 -14.91 -19.92
N LYS A 201 -3.13 -13.63 -20.02
CA LYS A 201 -2.38 -13.04 -21.13
C LYS A 201 -0.86 -13.08 -20.93
N GLY A 202 -0.42 -13.49 -19.75
CA GLY A 202 1.00 -13.56 -19.40
C GLY A 202 1.62 -14.89 -19.79
N GLN A 203 2.84 -14.85 -20.31
CA GLN A 203 3.68 -16.01 -20.57
C GLN A 203 5.04 -15.83 -19.89
N PHE A 204 5.53 -16.92 -19.37
CA PHE A 204 6.80 -17.01 -18.67
C PHE A 204 7.64 -18.10 -19.33
N LEU A 205 8.89 -17.79 -19.64
CA LEU A 205 9.87 -18.73 -20.17
C LEU A 205 11.13 -18.65 -19.31
N LEU A 206 11.47 -19.76 -18.67
CA LEU A 206 12.76 -19.97 -18.01
C LEU A 206 13.60 -20.91 -18.85
N THR A 207 14.82 -20.51 -19.17
CA THR A 207 15.86 -21.37 -19.72
C THR A 207 17.03 -21.41 -18.76
N ALA A 208 17.55 -22.59 -18.47
CA ALA A 208 18.70 -22.74 -17.59
C ALA A 208 19.68 -23.77 -18.14
N GLN A 209 20.96 -23.58 -17.83
CA GLN A 209 22.03 -24.52 -18.13
C GLN A 209 22.91 -24.69 -16.89
N THR A 210 23.33 -25.91 -16.62
CA THR A 210 24.21 -26.22 -15.49
C THR A 210 25.46 -26.97 -15.98
N GLY A 211 26.44 -27.12 -15.11
CA GLY A 211 27.50 -28.10 -15.30
C GLY A 211 26.98 -29.53 -15.11
N GLN A 212 27.87 -30.50 -15.21
CA GLN A 212 27.54 -31.90 -15.03
C GLN A 212 26.89 -32.19 -13.68
N LEU A 213 25.70 -32.82 -13.70
CA LEU A 213 24.91 -33.11 -12.50
C LEU A 213 25.38 -34.34 -11.71
N LEU A 214 26.22 -35.18 -12.31
CA LEU A 214 26.84 -36.36 -11.65
C LEU A 214 28.24 -35.96 -11.21
N PRO A 215 28.46 -35.50 -9.98
CA PRO A 215 29.75 -34.95 -9.61
C PRO A 215 30.72 -36.02 -9.09
N ASP A 216 31.99 -35.84 -9.43
CA ASP A 216 33.05 -36.17 -8.48
C ASP A 216 33.00 -35.16 -7.32
N ALA A 217 33.06 -35.61 -6.10
CA ALA A 217 32.75 -34.90 -4.85
C ALA A 217 33.48 -33.57 -4.58
N ALA A 218 34.16 -33.00 -5.54
CA ALA A 218 34.93 -31.74 -5.42
C ALA A 218 34.65 -30.73 -6.54
N GLN A 219 33.63 -30.94 -7.39
CA GLN A 219 33.39 -30.06 -8.52
C GLN A 219 32.49 -28.86 -8.18
N THR A 220 32.91 -27.71 -8.70
CA THR A 220 32.05 -26.50 -8.73
C THR A 220 31.06 -26.62 -9.87
N LEU A 221 29.77 -26.54 -9.55
CA LEU A 221 28.68 -26.60 -10.51
C LEU A 221 28.37 -25.19 -11.03
N PRO A 222 28.68 -24.83 -12.26
CA PRO A 222 28.24 -23.60 -12.87
C PRO A 222 26.72 -23.65 -13.14
N VAL A 223 26.04 -22.54 -12.92
CA VAL A 223 24.61 -22.36 -13.15
C VAL A 223 24.41 -21.08 -13.94
N GLN A 224 23.63 -21.17 -15.02
CA GLN A 224 23.17 -20.03 -15.80
C GLN A 224 21.66 -20.17 -16.03
N ALA A 225 20.90 -19.16 -15.75
CA ALA A 225 19.47 -19.15 -15.99
C ALA A 225 19.03 -17.79 -16.57
N ARG A 226 18.07 -17.84 -17.46
CA ARG A 226 17.41 -16.65 -18.03
C ARG A 226 15.91 -16.84 -17.97
N MET A 227 15.22 -15.83 -17.51
CA MET A 227 13.78 -15.79 -17.35
C MET A 227 13.23 -14.61 -18.12
N THR A 228 12.23 -14.84 -18.97
CA THR A 228 11.53 -13.78 -19.70
C THR A 228 10.05 -13.80 -19.38
N PHE A 229 9.50 -12.63 -19.19
CA PHE A 229 8.07 -12.39 -19.00
C PHE A 229 7.53 -11.64 -20.21
N THR A 230 6.44 -12.14 -20.79
CA THR A 230 5.71 -11.45 -21.86
C THR A 230 4.24 -11.34 -21.49
N VAL A 231 3.61 -10.22 -21.86
CA VAL A 231 2.17 -10.01 -21.68
C VAL A 231 1.60 -9.52 -23.00
N ASP A 232 0.54 -10.15 -23.49
CA ASP A 232 -0.02 -9.91 -24.82
C ASP A 232 1.03 -9.98 -25.97
N GLY A 233 2.05 -10.85 -25.81
CA GLY A 233 3.14 -11.01 -26.78
C GLY A 233 4.22 -9.92 -26.72
N HIS A 234 4.13 -8.95 -25.82
CA HIS A 234 5.13 -7.89 -25.62
C HIS A 234 6.05 -8.21 -24.44
N PRO A 235 7.36 -7.89 -24.52
CA PRO A 235 8.28 -8.07 -23.40
C PRO A 235 7.85 -7.25 -22.18
N ALA A 236 7.63 -7.91 -21.05
CA ALA A 236 7.25 -7.27 -19.78
C ALA A 236 8.44 -7.20 -18.80
N GLY A 237 9.32 -8.19 -18.85
CA GLY A 237 10.50 -8.23 -18.00
C GLY A 237 11.47 -9.32 -18.39
N LEU A 238 12.71 -9.15 -17.95
CA LEU A 238 13.81 -10.08 -18.09
C LEU A 238 14.50 -10.26 -16.75
N ALA A 239 14.84 -11.49 -16.38
CA ALA A 239 15.77 -11.77 -15.29
C ALA A 239 16.83 -12.78 -15.75
N HIS A 240 18.03 -12.69 -15.20
CA HIS A 240 19.09 -13.64 -15.41
C HIS A 240 19.79 -13.97 -14.08
N LEU A 241 20.34 -15.16 -14.02
CA LEU A 241 21.10 -15.64 -12.88
C LEU A 241 22.30 -16.40 -13.44
N ASP A 242 23.50 -16.06 -13.01
CA ASP A 242 24.70 -16.78 -13.36
C ASP A 242 25.63 -16.89 -12.16
N GLY A 243 26.36 -18.01 -12.08
CA GLY A 243 27.27 -18.21 -10.97
C GLY A 243 27.68 -19.67 -10.79
N THR A 244 28.06 -19.99 -9.57
CA THR A 244 28.60 -21.30 -9.22
C THR A 244 28.08 -21.80 -7.88
N ILE A 245 27.90 -23.12 -7.79
CA ILE A 245 27.63 -23.85 -6.54
C ILE A 245 28.83 -24.77 -6.29
N ALA A 246 29.56 -24.54 -5.21
CA ALA A 246 30.65 -25.39 -4.79
C ALA A 246 30.14 -26.46 -3.82
N ASP A 247 30.68 -27.67 -3.93
CA ASP A 247 30.31 -28.81 -3.10
C ASP A 247 28.78 -29.02 -3.03
N PRO A 248 28.13 -29.32 -4.20
CA PRO A 248 26.66 -29.40 -4.26
C PRO A 248 26.07 -30.51 -3.40
N ASP A 249 26.84 -31.55 -3.06
CA ASP A 249 26.43 -32.65 -2.19
C ASP A 249 26.79 -32.44 -0.71
N GLY A 250 27.66 -31.47 -0.40
CA GLY A 250 28.12 -31.16 0.96
C GLY A 250 27.62 -29.83 1.48
N LYS A 251 28.55 -28.88 1.68
CA LYS A 251 28.25 -27.56 2.25
C LYS A 251 27.40 -26.67 1.37
N ARG A 252 27.33 -26.95 0.07
CA ARG A 252 26.55 -26.19 -0.93
C ARG A 252 26.82 -24.69 -0.86
N ALA A 253 28.09 -24.31 -0.84
CA ALA A 253 28.46 -22.90 -0.90
C ALA A 253 28.19 -22.38 -2.31
N TYR A 254 27.57 -21.21 -2.43
CA TYR A 254 27.24 -20.65 -3.74
C TYR A 254 27.53 -19.14 -3.82
N THR A 255 27.78 -18.70 -5.03
CA THR A 255 27.85 -17.28 -5.42
C THR A 255 27.14 -17.12 -6.75
N LEU A 256 26.06 -16.33 -6.74
CA LEU A 256 25.15 -16.15 -7.86
C LEU A 256 24.99 -14.66 -8.14
N ASN A 257 25.20 -14.24 -9.39
CA ASN A 257 24.89 -12.90 -9.87
C ASN A 257 23.47 -12.92 -10.43
N PHE A 258 22.60 -12.14 -9.83
CA PHE A 258 21.23 -11.96 -10.27
C PHE A 258 21.08 -10.60 -10.91
N GLY A 259 20.47 -10.53 -12.09
CA GLY A 259 20.10 -9.28 -12.72
C GLY A 259 18.66 -9.35 -13.23
N SER A 260 17.91 -8.27 -13.08
CA SER A 260 16.57 -8.18 -13.65
C SER A 260 16.29 -6.78 -14.19
N SER A 261 15.42 -6.72 -15.20
CA SER A 261 14.91 -5.48 -15.76
C SER A 261 13.42 -5.65 -16.09
N VAL A 262 12.63 -4.67 -15.66
CA VAL A 262 11.17 -4.64 -15.86
C VAL A 262 10.81 -3.27 -16.41
N GLY A 263 10.14 -3.24 -17.56
CA GLY A 263 9.72 -2.00 -18.20
C GLY A 263 8.60 -1.31 -17.43
N GLN A 264 7.55 -2.05 -17.08
CA GLN A 264 6.41 -1.59 -16.28
C GLN A 264 6.10 -2.64 -15.21
N LEU A 265 6.17 -2.26 -13.94
CA LEU A 265 6.00 -3.19 -12.82
C LEU A 265 4.59 -3.77 -12.74
N GLN A 266 3.57 -3.00 -13.07
CA GLN A 266 2.16 -3.43 -13.10
C GLN A 266 1.92 -4.60 -14.05
N THR A 267 2.68 -4.72 -15.15
CA THR A 267 2.54 -5.86 -16.07
C THR A 267 2.78 -7.20 -15.39
N LEU A 268 3.58 -7.21 -14.30
CA LEU A 268 3.85 -8.41 -13.52
C LEU A 268 2.68 -8.81 -12.60
N GLU A 269 1.67 -7.96 -12.38
CA GLU A 269 0.47 -8.31 -11.62
C GLU A 269 -0.31 -9.47 -12.25
N THR A 270 -0.19 -9.64 -13.58
CA THR A 270 -0.73 -10.81 -14.29
C THR A 270 -0.21 -12.14 -13.69
N PHE A 271 1.05 -12.14 -13.26
CA PHE A 271 1.69 -13.32 -12.64
C PHE A 271 1.52 -13.33 -11.12
N PHE A 272 1.48 -12.15 -10.49
CA PHE A 272 1.43 -11.95 -9.04
C PHE A 272 0.23 -11.08 -8.62
N PRO A 273 -1.02 -11.54 -8.79
CA PRO A 273 -2.22 -10.71 -8.61
C PRO A 273 -2.43 -10.20 -7.18
N HIS A 274 -1.78 -10.81 -6.19
CA HIS A 274 -1.89 -10.40 -4.78
C HIS A 274 -0.73 -9.50 -4.33
N ALA A 275 0.20 -9.17 -5.22
CA ALA A 275 1.38 -8.39 -4.85
C ALA A 275 1.10 -6.88 -4.75
N ALA A 276 -0.05 -6.39 -5.24
CA ALA A 276 -0.44 -4.97 -5.24
C ALA A 276 0.73 -4.05 -5.63
N LEU A 277 1.36 -4.34 -6.77
CA LEU A 277 2.56 -3.66 -7.22
C LEU A 277 2.27 -2.17 -7.50
N PRO A 278 3.17 -1.24 -7.11
CA PRO A 278 3.02 0.17 -7.47
C PRO A 278 3.16 0.38 -8.99
N ASP A 279 2.59 1.46 -9.49
CA ASP A 279 2.87 1.88 -10.87
C ASP A 279 4.30 2.39 -10.97
N GLY A 280 5.16 1.54 -11.53
CA GLY A 280 6.61 1.78 -11.60
C GLY A 280 7.17 1.41 -12.97
N GLN A 281 8.11 2.22 -13.45
CA GLN A 281 8.71 2.06 -14.77
C GLN A 281 10.23 1.90 -14.70
N ASN A 282 10.80 1.17 -15.67
CA ASN A 282 12.23 1.02 -15.86
C ASN A 282 12.98 0.58 -14.60
N ILE A 283 12.50 -0.49 -13.97
CA ILE A 283 13.11 -1.03 -12.75
C ILE A 283 14.21 -2.00 -13.15
N SER A 284 15.42 -1.82 -12.61
CA SER A 284 16.52 -2.77 -12.70
C SER A 284 17.03 -3.14 -11.31
N ILE A 285 17.36 -4.41 -11.14
CA ILE A 285 17.93 -4.96 -9.92
C ILE A 285 19.13 -5.80 -10.32
N ASP A 286 20.28 -5.49 -9.78
CA ASP A 286 21.50 -6.29 -9.88
C ASP A 286 21.91 -6.67 -8.45
N ALA A 287 22.10 -7.96 -8.18
CA ALA A 287 22.44 -8.46 -6.86
C ALA A 287 23.44 -9.59 -6.93
N ILE A 288 24.37 -9.63 -5.99
CA ILE A 288 25.25 -10.76 -5.77
C ILE A 288 24.74 -11.50 -4.55
N ILE A 289 24.37 -12.76 -4.72
CA ILE A 289 23.82 -13.62 -3.69
C ILE A 289 24.83 -14.73 -3.41
N GLY A 290 25.38 -14.75 -2.20
CA GLY A 290 26.24 -15.83 -1.74
C GLY A 290 25.60 -16.56 -0.56
N GLY A 291 26.24 -17.64 -0.10
CA GLY A 291 25.74 -18.35 1.07
C GLY A 291 26.21 -19.79 1.14
N GLN A 292 25.74 -20.50 2.15
CA GLN A 292 25.94 -21.93 2.34
C GLN A 292 24.60 -22.59 2.69
N GLY A 293 24.24 -23.65 1.98
CA GLY A 293 23.00 -24.37 2.22
C GLY A 293 21.77 -23.47 2.09
N ASP A 294 20.97 -23.41 3.15
CA ASP A 294 19.72 -22.64 3.21
C ASP A 294 19.90 -21.21 3.80
N GLN A 295 21.14 -20.74 3.93
CA GLN A 295 21.45 -19.43 4.52
C GLN A 295 21.97 -18.47 3.41
N PRO A 296 21.09 -17.84 2.64
CA PRO A 296 21.48 -16.86 1.63
C PRO A 296 21.95 -15.56 2.31
N GLN A 297 22.96 -14.94 1.70
CA GLN A 297 23.45 -13.62 2.05
C GLN A 297 23.53 -12.75 0.79
N VAL A 298 22.99 -11.57 0.83
CA VAL A 298 23.20 -10.59 -0.23
C VAL A 298 24.58 -9.97 -0.04
N GLN A 299 25.46 -10.18 -1.02
CA GLN A 299 26.85 -9.70 -0.99
C GLN A 299 27.03 -8.37 -1.72
N GLY A 300 26.09 -8.03 -2.60
CA GLY A 300 26.04 -6.77 -3.31
C GLY A 300 24.61 -6.53 -3.80
N LEU A 301 24.18 -5.29 -3.82
CA LEU A 301 22.86 -4.89 -4.30
C LEU A 301 22.91 -3.54 -5.00
N HIS A 302 22.37 -3.48 -6.19
CA HIS A 302 22.18 -2.26 -6.94
C HIS A 302 20.76 -2.25 -7.53
N VAL A 303 19.94 -1.30 -7.11
CA VAL A 303 18.56 -1.12 -7.60
C VAL A 303 18.42 0.25 -8.22
N ARG A 304 17.83 0.33 -9.39
CA ARG A 304 17.45 1.60 -10.03
C ARG A 304 16.00 1.52 -10.44
N THR A 305 15.31 2.63 -10.27
CA THR A 305 13.95 2.78 -10.82
C THR A 305 13.86 4.05 -11.66
N GLY A 306 13.00 4.03 -12.66
CA GLY A 306 12.43 5.22 -13.26
C GLY A 306 11.26 5.74 -12.41
N PRO A 307 10.28 6.42 -13.04
CA PRO A 307 9.12 6.93 -12.33
C PRO A 307 8.32 5.82 -11.61
N VAL A 308 7.95 6.09 -10.34
CA VAL A 308 7.10 5.22 -9.51
C VAL A 308 6.05 6.08 -8.81
N ASP A 309 4.78 5.69 -8.91
CA ASP A 309 3.71 6.29 -8.14
C ASP A 309 3.75 5.78 -6.70
N ALA A 310 4.15 6.67 -5.79
CA ALA A 310 4.21 6.40 -4.35
C ALA A 310 2.98 6.92 -3.58
N SER A 311 1.93 7.36 -4.28
CA SER A 311 0.73 7.97 -3.69
C SER A 311 -0.04 7.02 -2.73
N ARG A 312 0.15 5.71 -2.89
CA ARG A 312 -0.38 4.70 -1.96
C ARG A 312 0.30 4.72 -0.60
N LEU A 313 1.57 5.10 -0.53
CA LEU A 313 2.32 5.21 0.72
C LEU A 313 2.16 6.59 1.35
N VAL A 314 2.32 7.63 0.54
CA VAL A 314 2.16 9.03 0.95
C VAL A 314 1.31 9.74 -0.09
N PRO A 315 0.09 10.18 0.22
CA PRO A 315 -0.80 10.84 -0.72
C PRO A 315 -0.13 12.01 -1.44
N GLY A 316 -0.12 11.96 -2.78
CA GLY A 316 0.53 12.97 -3.62
C GLY A 316 2.03 12.79 -3.83
N ALA A 317 2.65 11.72 -3.28
CA ALA A 317 4.04 11.42 -3.51
C ALA A 317 4.25 10.69 -4.85
N ALA A 318 5.28 11.12 -5.59
CA ALA A 318 5.75 10.44 -6.78
C ALA A 318 7.28 10.44 -6.80
N ILE A 319 7.86 9.29 -7.12
CA ILE A 319 9.30 9.11 -7.27
C ILE A 319 9.62 9.26 -8.75
N ASN A 320 10.55 10.12 -9.12
CA ASN A 320 11.05 10.25 -10.49
C ASN A 320 12.16 9.23 -10.76
N ARG A 321 13.01 9.02 -9.77
CA ARG A 321 14.13 8.08 -9.80
C ARG A 321 14.49 7.65 -8.39
N MET A 322 14.83 6.39 -8.22
CA MET A 322 15.39 5.86 -6.99
C MET A 322 16.63 5.01 -7.31
N THR A 323 17.64 5.11 -6.48
CA THR A 323 18.82 4.25 -6.51
C THR A 323 19.09 3.72 -5.10
N LEU A 324 19.27 2.41 -5.01
CA LEU A 324 19.74 1.74 -3.79
C LEU A 324 21.06 1.05 -4.13
N ASP A 325 22.10 1.26 -3.35
CA ASP A 325 23.43 0.76 -3.67
C ASP A 325 24.20 0.30 -2.44
N ALA A 326 24.76 -0.92 -2.51
CA ALA A 326 25.74 -1.42 -1.57
C ALA A 326 26.56 -2.53 -2.25
N THR A 327 27.88 -2.49 -2.12
CA THR A 327 28.81 -3.35 -2.86
C THR A 327 29.33 -4.51 -2.03
N ARG A 328 29.18 -4.49 -0.70
CA ARG A 328 29.64 -5.52 0.24
C ARG A 328 28.59 -5.76 1.33
N PRO A 329 28.56 -6.94 1.96
CA PRO A 329 27.59 -7.28 3.02
C PRO A 329 27.62 -6.32 4.22
N GLU A 330 28.81 -5.79 4.56
CA GLU A 330 29.02 -4.85 5.65
C GLU A 330 28.72 -3.40 5.28
N ASP A 331 28.59 -3.07 3.99
CA ASP A 331 28.29 -1.73 3.55
C ASP A 331 26.83 -1.39 3.91
N ARG A 332 26.62 -0.15 4.39
CA ARG A 332 25.28 0.39 4.56
C ARG A 332 24.66 0.62 3.18
N LEU A 333 23.40 0.27 3.04
CA LEU A 333 22.63 0.52 1.81
C LEU A 333 22.47 2.03 1.62
N ALA A 334 23.14 2.57 0.62
CA ALA A 334 22.96 3.95 0.20
C ALA A 334 21.62 4.10 -0.51
N VAL A 335 20.85 5.11 -0.11
CA VAL A 335 19.54 5.45 -0.66
C VAL A 335 19.60 6.82 -1.29
N LEU A 336 19.19 6.92 -2.54
CA LEU A 336 19.03 8.18 -3.25
C LEU A 336 17.67 8.15 -3.96
N VAL A 337 16.82 9.12 -3.65
CA VAL A 337 15.50 9.28 -4.28
C VAL A 337 15.36 10.72 -4.74
N ASP A 338 14.99 10.89 -5.99
CA ASP A 338 14.50 12.15 -6.55
C ASP A 338 12.99 11.99 -6.78
N GLY A 339 12.21 12.86 -6.21
CA GLY A 339 10.75 12.74 -6.26
C GLY A 339 10.04 14.07 -6.08
N LYS A 340 8.76 13.99 -5.81
CA LYS A 340 7.92 15.14 -5.49
C LYS A 340 6.79 14.76 -4.54
N LEU A 341 6.34 15.72 -3.77
CA LEU A 341 5.13 15.66 -2.96
C LEU A 341 4.17 16.77 -3.43
N GLY A 342 3.07 16.39 -4.06
CA GLY A 342 2.24 17.34 -4.80
C GLY A 342 3.02 18.02 -5.93
N ALA A 343 3.13 19.35 -5.88
CA ALA A 343 3.93 20.14 -6.82
C ALA A 343 5.40 20.33 -6.39
N GLN A 344 5.73 20.00 -5.13
CA GLN A 344 7.04 20.25 -4.53
C GLN A 344 8.04 19.17 -4.89
N ALA A 345 9.19 19.53 -5.46
CA ALA A 345 10.30 18.61 -5.69
C ALA A 345 11.01 18.33 -4.37
N LEU A 346 11.18 17.05 -4.04
CA LEU A 346 11.90 16.60 -2.84
C LEU A 346 12.93 15.54 -3.20
N GLY A 347 14.08 15.60 -2.55
CA GLY A 347 15.11 14.58 -2.62
C GLY A 347 15.20 13.82 -1.29
N LEU A 348 15.56 12.54 -1.34
CA LEU A 348 15.94 11.76 -0.16
C LEU A 348 17.29 11.13 -0.41
N ARG A 349 18.24 11.32 0.51
CA ARG A 349 19.55 10.67 0.44
C ARG A 349 20.01 10.23 1.82
N GLY A 350 20.79 9.17 1.86
CA GLY A 350 21.36 8.69 3.12
C GLY A 350 21.68 7.21 3.07
N THR A 351 21.66 6.59 4.24
CA THR A 351 21.97 5.16 4.38
C THR A 351 20.99 4.47 5.32
N VAL A 352 20.71 3.19 5.03
CA VAL A 352 19.88 2.33 5.86
C VAL A 352 20.59 0.99 6.04
N GLY A 353 20.75 0.51 7.26
CA GLY A 353 21.25 -0.82 7.57
C GLY A 353 22.41 -1.31 6.69
N THR A 354 22.90 -2.50 6.95
CA THR A 354 23.81 -3.20 6.05
C THR A 354 23.08 -4.23 5.22
N LEU A 355 23.68 -4.72 4.13
CA LEU A 355 23.09 -5.82 3.36
C LEU A 355 22.87 -7.07 4.21
N ALA A 356 23.75 -7.33 5.15
CA ALA A 356 23.60 -8.44 6.09
C ALA A 356 22.35 -8.26 6.97
N GLN A 357 22.09 -7.05 7.47
CA GLN A 357 20.88 -6.74 8.25
C GLN A 357 19.61 -6.80 7.40
N ILE A 358 19.65 -6.36 6.13
CA ILE A 358 18.52 -6.47 5.20
C ILE A 358 18.18 -7.94 4.93
N THR A 359 19.19 -8.78 4.75
CA THR A 359 18.99 -10.24 4.59
C THR A 359 18.39 -10.84 5.86
N ALA A 360 18.89 -10.45 7.04
CA ALA A 360 18.35 -10.88 8.33
C ALA A 360 16.91 -10.43 8.54
N LEU A 361 16.55 -9.20 8.14
CA LEU A 361 15.18 -8.69 8.18
C LEU A 361 14.24 -9.52 7.30
N ALA A 362 14.68 -9.94 6.10
CA ALA A 362 13.89 -10.79 5.21
C ALA A 362 13.63 -12.19 5.80
N LEU A 363 14.56 -12.70 6.63
CA LEU A 363 14.47 -14.02 7.27
C LEU A 363 13.75 -13.95 8.62
N ASN A 364 14.00 -12.91 9.43
CA ASN A 364 13.48 -12.72 10.78
C ASN A 364 13.04 -11.25 10.98
N PRO A 365 11.87 -10.85 10.46
CA PRO A 365 11.44 -9.45 10.46
C PRO A 365 11.34 -8.81 11.84
N GLU A 366 10.97 -9.56 12.86
CA GLU A 366 10.70 -9.03 14.21
C GLU A 366 11.97 -8.73 15.03
N GLN A 367 13.09 -9.35 14.68
CA GLN A 367 14.31 -9.33 15.52
C GLN A 367 15.45 -8.47 14.95
N THR A 368 15.25 -7.84 13.80
CA THR A 368 16.32 -7.13 13.12
C THR A 368 16.15 -5.63 13.23
N ASP A 369 17.12 -4.97 13.87
CA ASP A 369 17.22 -3.52 13.92
C ASP A 369 18.27 -3.02 12.93
N MET A 370 17.91 -2.04 12.12
CA MET A 370 18.75 -1.44 11.10
C MET A 370 18.94 0.06 11.39
N PRO A 371 20.17 0.56 11.53
CA PRO A 371 20.39 2.00 11.63
C PRO A 371 19.94 2.69 10.34
N ALA A 372 19.27 3.81 10.48
CA ALA A 372 18.87 4.69 9.38
C ALA A 372 19.44 6.09 9.63
N ASP A 373 19.97 6.71 8.59
CA ASP A 373 20.40 8.10 8.59
C ASP A 373 20.08 8.69 7.23
N LEU A 374 18.95 9.35 7.16
CA LEU A 374 18.32 9.84 5.95
C LEU A 374 18.23 11.37 6.00
N MET A 375 18.39 12.01 4.86
CA MET A 375 18.24 13.45 4.71
C MET A 375 17.22 13.74 3.61
N ILE A 376 16.14 14.35 3.99
CA ILE A 376 15.13 14.88 3.07
C ILE A 376 15.61 16.24 2.63
N MET A 377 15.74 16.45 1.32
CA MET A 377 16.22 17.67 0.70
C MET A 377 15.06 18.44 0.08
N ASP A 378 14.97 19.72 0.38
CA ASP A 378 14.01 20.66 -0.19
C ASP A 378 14.76 21.94 -0.61
N GLY A 379 15.13 22.01 -1.88
CA GLY A 379 15.99 23.08 -2.36
C GLY A 379 17.33 23.14 -1.64
N ALA A 380 17.59 24.24 -0.93
CA ALA A 380 18.79 24.45 -0.11
C ALA A 380 18.63 23.92 1.33
N SER A 381 17.41 23.63 1.75
CA SER A 381 17.08 23.18 3.11
C SER A 381 17.08 21.66 3.22
N SER A 382 17.20 21.16 4.44
CA SER A 382 17.18 19.73 4.68
C SER A 382 16.62 19.36 6.06
N LEU A 383 15.95 18.22 6.11
CA LEU A 383 15.49 17.54 7.33
C LEU A 383 16.22 16.21 7.45
N ARG A 384 17.04 16.06 8.48
CA ARG A 384 17.68 14.79 8.81
C ARG A 384 16.74 13.94 9.64
N VAL A 385 16.61 12.67 9.27
CA VAL A 385 15.89 11.65 10.01
C VAL A 385 16.84 10.51 10.29
N ALA A 386 17.17 10.29 11.56
CA ALA A 386 18.14 9.29 11.97
C ALA A 386 17.57 8.41 13.10
N GLY A 387 18.03 7.17 13.17
CA GLY A 387 17.57 6.26 14.21
C GLY A 387 17.73 4.78 13.86
N SER A 388 16.82 3.95 14.32
CA SER A 388 16.78 2.51 14.06
C SER A 388 15.44 2.12 13.44
N LEU A 389 15.49 1.34 12.37
CA LEU A 389 14.35 0.71 11.72
C LEU A 389 14.36 -0.78 12.03
N GLY A 390 13.30 -1.29 12.62
CA GLY A 390 13.12 -2.71 12.89
C GLY A 390 11.71 -3.19 12.56
N GLY A 391 11.55 -4.46 12.26
CA GLY A 391 10.22 -5.03 11.99
C GLY A 391 9.32 -5.01 13.21
N GLY A 392 9.87 -5.26 14.41
CA GLY A 392 9.16 -5.22 15.68
C GLY A 392 9.04 -3.83 16.30
N ARG A 393 10.07 -2.99 16.15
CA ARG A 393 10.10 -1.61 16.67
C ARG A 393 11.00 -0.75 15.82
N SER A 394 10.61 0.51 15.63
CA SER A 394 11.45 1.53 15.01
C SER A 394 11.47 2.78 15.87
N THR A 395 12.62 3.46 15.90
CA THR A 395 12.82 4.72 16.60
C THR A 395 13.51 5.70 15.67
N LEU A 396 12.93 6.87 15.45
CA LEU A 396 13.45 7.88 14.53
C LEU A 396 13.46 9.26 15.20
N ASP A 397 14.57 9.95 15.07
CA ASP A 397 14.74 11.35 15.44
C ASP A 397 14.79 12.20 14.17
N GLY A 398 13.95 13.23 14.10
CA GLY A 398 13.86 14.16 12.99
C GLY A 398 14.32 15.55 13.40
N HIS A 399 15.27 16.15 12.69
CA HIS A 399 15.76 17.48 12.97
C HIS A 399 16.15 18.23 11.70
N GLY A 400 15.57 19.40 11.47
CA GLY A 400 15.92 20.22 10.29
C GLY A 400 14.86 21.21 9.87
N VAL A 401 14.99 21.65 8.63
CA VAL A 401 14.09 22.64 8.01
C VAL A 401 13.70 22.17 6.61
N LEU A 402 12.45 22.35 6.26
CA LEU A 402 11.93 22.25 4.89
C LEU A 402 11.54 23.65 4.41
N ASP A 403 12.08 24.06 3.25
CA ASP A 403 12.01 25.46 2.81
C ASP A 403 10.62 25.85 2.35
N HIS A 404 9.99 25.00 1.54
CA HIS A 404 8.67 25.29 0.99
C HIS A 404 7.84 24.01 0.90
N LEU A 405 6.88 23.81 1.80
CA LEU A 405 6.02 22.65 1.80
C LEU A 405 4.63 23.00 1.29
N ALA A 406 4.31 22.62 0.04
CA ALA A 406 2.99 22.72 -0.54
C ALA A 406 2.24 21.39 -0.39
N LEU A 407 1.23 21.35 0.47
CA LEU A 407 0.49 20.12 0.79
C LEU A 407 -0.53 19.69 -0.29
N GLY A 408 -0.57 20.41 -1.42
CA GLY A 408 -1.45 20.15 -2.58
C GLY A 408 -2.49 21.25 -2.82
N ASP A 409 -3.30 21.08 -3.88
CA ASP A 409 -4.29 22.08 -4.29
C ASP A 409 -5.30 22.38 -3.19
N GLY A 410 -5.47 23.66 -2.89
CA GLY A 410 -6.40 24.13 -1.86
C GLY A 410 -5.98 23.88 -0.40
N ARG A 411 -4.79 23.32 -0.16
CA ARG A 411 -4.20 23.11 1.17
C ARG A 411 -3.23 24.24 1.53
N PRO A 412 -2.85 24.37 2.83
CA PRO A 412 -1.89 25.38 3.24
C PRO A 412 -0.50 25.18 2.58
N THR A 413 0.16 26.29 2.32
CA THR A 413 1.60 26.33 2.00
C THR A 413 2.34 26.77 3.25
N VAL A 414 3.38 26.03 3.61
CA VAL A 414 4.22 26.27 4.79
C VAL A 414 5.62 26.62 4.34
N GLU A 415 6.15 27.74 4.81
CA GLU A 415 7.49 28.20 4.47
C GLU A 415 8.45 28.02 5.65
N ASN A 416 9.66 27.54 5.38
CA ASN A 416 10.74 27.33 6.35
C ASN A 416 10.26 26.52 7.58
N LEU A 417 9.56 25.39 7.32
CA LEU A 417 9.05 24.49 8.35
C LEU A 417 10.21 23.85 9.11
N LYS A 418 10.47 24.29 10.32
CA LYS A 418 11.39 23.64 11.24
C LYS A 418 10.69 22.49 11.95
N VAL A 419 11.34 21.34 11.94
CA VAL A 419 10.86 20.12 12.60
C VAL A 419 11.94 19.64 13.57
N ASP A 420 11.54 19.31 14.78
CA ASP A 420 12.37 18.68 15.81
C ASP A 420 11.50 17.66 16.56
N GLY A 421 11.89 16.40 16.54
CA GLY A 421 11.04 15.42 17.19
C GLY A 421 11.55 14.01 17.16
N HIS A 422 10.89 13.18 17.96
CA HIS A 422 11.13 11.77 18.14
C HIS A 422 9.86 10.99 17.82
N VAL A 423 10.02 9.88 17.08
CA VAL A 423 8.93 8.97 16.72
C VAL A 423 9.35 7.54 17.01
N GLU A 424 8.49 6.82 17.66
CA GLU A 424 8.61 5.41 17.96
C GLU A 424 7.41 4.66 17.38
N ALA A 425 7.64 3.56 16.68
CA ALA A 425 6.59 2.72 16.12
C ALA A 425 6.81 1.27 16.54
N ALA A 426 5.76 0.64 17.05
CA ALA A 426 5.70 -0.79 17.28
C ALA A 426 5.15 -1.50 16.04
N ASN A 427 5.67 -2.68 15.70
CA ASN A 427 5.27 -3.44 14.51
C ASN A 427 5.33 -2.64 13.21
N THR A 428 6.47 -2.02 12.94
CA THR A 428 6.68 -1.13 11.80
C THR A 428 6.25 -1.74 10.46
N LEU A 429 6.53 -3.04 10.24
CA LEU A 429 6.11 -3.73 9.01
C LEU A 429 4.59 -3.82 8.87
N ALA A 430 3.86 -4.02 9.95
CA ALA A 430 2.41 -4.02 9.93
C ALA A 430 1.89 -2.60 9.64
N LEU A 431 2.49 -1.57 10.26
CA LEU A 431 2.07 -0.17 10.09
C LEU A 431 2.30 0.34 8.66
N VAL A 432 3.37 -0.08 7.98
CA VAL A 432 3.63 0.31 6.57
C VAL A 432 2.56 -0.22 5.62
N HIS A 433 1.94 -1.36 5.95
CA HIS A 433 0.87 -1.95 5.15
C HIS A 433 -0.52 -1.54 5.62
N GLU A 434 -0.62 -0.84 6.75
CA GLU A 434 -1.88 -0.42 7.33
C GLU A 434 -2.37 0.87 6.68
N HIS A 435 -3.62 0.88 6.24
CA HIS A 435 -4.26 2.05 5.62
C HIS A 435 -5.21 2.75 6.60
N ASP A 436 -5.45 2.15 7.76
CA ASP A 436 -6.31 2.73 8.80
C ASP A 436 -5.48 3.64 9.72
N VAL A 437 -5.76 4.93 9.65
CA VAL A 437 -5.13 5.97 10.48
C VAL A 437 -5.24 5.66 11.98
N GLN A 438 -6.33 5.04 12.44
CA GLN A 438 -6.50 4.66 13.85
C GLN A 438 -5.46 3.63 14.27
N GLN A 439 -5.21 2.60 13.44
CA GLN A 439 -4.23 1.56 13.72
C GLN A 439 -2.81 2.15 13.74
N VAL A 440 -2.52 3.05 12.81
CA VAL A 440 -1.22 3.75 12.77
C VAL A 440 -0.98 4.53 14.07
N ILE A 441 -1.95 5.33 14.50
CA ILE A 441 -1.82 6.14 15.73
C ILE A 441 -1.74 5.26 16.99
N ARG A 442 -2.43 4.12 17.02
CA ARG A 442 -2.32 3.14 18.14
C ARG A 442 -0.95 2.48 18.23
N GLY A 443 -0.32 2.25 17.06
CA GLY A 443 0.97 1.56 16.97
C GLY A 443 2.19 2.47 17.12
N MET A 444 2.01 3.79 17.35
CA MET A 444 3.12 4.73 17.44
C MET A 444 3.10 5.59 18.70
N THR A 445 4.27 6.07 19.08
CA THR A 445 4.48 7.12 20.06
C THR A 445 5.32 8.21 19.40
N ALA A 446 4.97 9.49 19.57
CA ALA A 446 5.70 10.58 18.98
C ALA A 446 5.69 11.82 19.89
N ALA A 447 6.74 12.60 19.80
CA ALA A 447 6.82 13.95 20.35
C ALA A 447 7.56 14.82 19.34
N VAL A 448 6.87 15.76 18.71
CA VAL A 448 7.38 16.55 17.59
C VAL A 448 7.02 18.02 17.80
N ASP A 449 8.04 18.87 17.80
CA ASP A 449 7.89 20.32 17.77
C ASP A 449 8.01 20.82 16.33
N VAL A 450 7.01 21.57 15.88
CA VAL A 450 6.99 22.20 14.57
C VAL A 450 6.92 23.71 14.71
N GLN A 451 7.68 24.41 13.88
CA GLN A 451 7.70 25.88 13.83
C GLN A 451 7.78 26.34 12.38
N ALA A 452 6.94 27.28 11.99
CA ALA A 452 6.97 27.89 10.68
C ALA A 452 6.87 29.41 10.79
N PRO A 453 7.82 30.17 10.21
CA PRO A 453 7.74 31.63 10.16
C PRO A 453 6.46 32.10 9.48
N GLN A 454 6.00 31.36 8.46
CA GLN A 454 4.83 31.73 7.68
C GLN A 454 4.05 30.50 7.19
N VAL A 455 2.72 30.58 7.28
CA VAL A 455 1.78 29.65 6.66
C VAL A 455 0.76 30.47 5.87
N VAL A 456 0.52 30.11 4.62
CA VAL A 456 -0.42 30.80 3.73
C VAL A 456 -1.50 29.79 3.31
N TRP A 457 -2.76 30.21 3.45
CA TRP A 457 -3.89 29.40 3.02
C TRP A 457 -5.08 30.27 2.61
N ARG A 458 -5.57 30.11 1.38
CA ARG A 458 -6.74 30.83 0.84
C ARG A 458 -6.69 32.34 1.05
N GLY A 459 -5.50 32.94 0.88
CA GLY A 459 -5.28 34.38 1.02
C GLY A 459 -5.11 34.87 2.46
N LEU A 460 -5.23 34.01 3.47
CA LEU A 460 -4.83 34.31 4.84
C LEU A 460 -3.36 33.94 5.06
N THR A 461 -2.70 34.76 5.87
CA THR A 461 -1.30 34.53 6.26
C THR A 461 -1.22 34.48 7.77
N TRP A 462 -0.62 33.40 8.27
CA TRP A 462 -0.23 33.26 9.67
C TRP A 462 1.28 33.33 9.77
N THR A 463 1.75 34.02 10.79
CA THR A 463 3.17 34.13 11.10
C THR A 463 3.47 33.51 12.46
N GLN A 464 4.73 33.19 12.72
CA GLN A 464 5.20 32.60 13.99
C GLN A 464 4.39 31.36 14.39
N VAL A 465 4.01 30.53 13.43
CA VAL A 465 3.21 29.32 13.68
C VAL A 465 4.08 28.32 14.43
N SER A 466 3.56 27.77 15.51
CA SER A 466 4.21 26.70 16.27
C SER A 466 3.18 25.72 16.81
N ALA A 467 3.57 24.46 16.89
CA ALA A 467 2.76 23.42 17.53
C ALA A 467 3.65 22.37 18.18
N HIS A 468 3.23 21.88 19.35
CA HIS A 468 3.79 20.70 19.98
C HIS A 468 2.83 19.53 19.73
N VAL A 469 3.29 18.53 18.98
CA VAL A 469 2.50 17.37 18.59
C VAL A 469 2.98 16.16 19.35
N THR A 470 2.08 15.48 20.04
CA THR A 470 2.38 14.21 20.71
C THR A 470 1.43 13.11 20.26
N VAL A 471 1.93 11.90 20.16
CA VAL A 471 1.14 10.68 19.98
C VAL A 471 1.48 9.74 21.11
N GLN A 472 0.50 9.35 21.90
CA GLN A 472 0.69 8.43 23.02
C GLN A 472 -0.61 7.67 23.31
N ASN A 473 -0.49 6.34 23.52
CA ASN A 473 -1.63 5.48 23.87
C ASN A 473 -2.81 5.60 22.89
N GLY A 474 -2.52 5.71 21.60
CA GLY A 474 -3.56 5.83 20.57
C GLY A 474 -4.22 7.23 20.50
N LYS A 475 -3.64 8.24 21.14
CA LYS A 475 -4.11 9.62 21.09
C LYS A 475 -3.05 10.54 20.51
N LEU A 476 -3.42 11.24 19.45
CA LEU A 476 -2.64 12.34 18.86
C LEU A 476 -3.14 13.65 19.46
N THR A 477 -2.23 14.49 19.97
CA THR A 477 -2.55 15.84 20.44
C THR A 477 -1.60 16.86 19.82
N ALA A 478 -2.12 17.99 19.39
CA ALA A 478 -1.36 19.20 19.05
C ALA A 478 -1.80 20.29 20.03
N ASP A 479 -0.97 20.56 21.05
CA ASP A 479 -1.28 21.47 22.16
C ASP A 479 0.01 22.01 22.79
N PRO A 480 0.22 23.35 22.82
CA PRO A 480 -0.58 24.37 22.15
C PRO A 480 -0.25 24.51 20.65
N ILE A 481 -1.23 24.86 19.84
CA ILE A 481 -1.03 25.41 18.50
C ILE A 481 -1.05 26.93 18.67
N LYS A 482 -0.03 27.65 18.22
CA LYS A 482 0.08 29.10 18.29
C LYS A 482 0.35 29.69 16.92
N ALA A 483 -0.18 30.87 16.67
CA ALA A 483 0.06 31.63 15.45
C ALA A 483 -0.25 33.12 15.65
N GLU A 484 0.30 33.98 14.81
CA GLU A 484 -0.08 35.37 14.67
C GLU A 484 -0.68 35.59 13.28
N GLY A 485 -1.79 36.28 13.19
CA GLY A 485 -2.42 36.57 11.90
C GLY A 485 -3.65 37.45 12.05
N SER A 486 -3.94 38.26 11.04
CA SER A 486 -5.08 39.21 11.06
C SER A 486 -5.09 40.14 12.25
N GLY A 487 -3.89 40.51 12.75
CA GLY A 487 -3.74 41.42 13.93
C GLY A 487 -4.12 40.76 15.27
N VAL A 488 -4.16 39.43 15.36
CA VAL A 488 -4.54 38.69 16.55
C VAL A 488 -3.52 37.62 16.88
N GLN A 489 -3.20 37.46 18.15
CA GLN A 489 -2.52 36.28 18.69
C GLN A 489 -3.54 35.15 18.73
N GLN A 490 -3.23 34.05 18.05
CA GLN A 490 -4.10 32.89 17.90
C GLN A 490 -3.55 31.71 18.68
N SER A 491 -4.42 30.97 19.33
CA SER A 491 -4.07 29.70 19.93
C SER A 491 -5.20 28.72 19.82
N GLY A 492 -4.81 27.45 19.72
CA GLY A 492 -5.75 26.36 19.59
C GLY A 492 -5.16 25.06 20.14
N ARG A 493 -6.04 24.09 20.21
CA ARG A 493 -5.71 22.71 20.54
C ARG A 493 -6.47 21.79 19.61
N PHE A 494 -5.81 20.73 19.19
CA PHE A 494 -6.41 19.63 18.44
C PHE A 494 -6.04 18.31 19.11
N ALA A 495 -7.00 17.41 19.26
CA ALA A 495 -6.74 16.04 19.69
C ALA A 495 -7.56 15.06 18.87
N TYR A 496 -6.94 13.94 18.49
CA TYR A 496 -7.58 12.82 17.83
C TYR A 496 -7.34 11.58 18.67
N ASP A 497 -8.38 11.04 19.28
CA ASP A 497 -8.35 9.87 20.14
C ASP A 497 -8.82 8.63 19.35
N ALA A 498 -7.88 7.78 19.00
CA ALA A 498 -8.08 6.51 18.32
C ALA A 498 -8.08 5.32 19.29
N SER A 499 -7.99 5.50 20.59
CA SER A 499 -7.88 4.41 21.58
C SER A 499 -9.15 3.55 21.67
N GLY A 500 -10.32 4.19 21.46
CA GLY A 500 -11.63 3.53 21.47
C GLY A 500 -12.01 2.88 20.13
N ALA A 501 -13.10 2.12 20.12
CA ALA A 501 -13.63 1.53 18.90
C ALA A 501 -14.11 2.58 17.88
N VAL A 502 -14.57 3.73 18.38
CA VAL A 502 -15.00 4.88 17.58
C VAL A 502 -14.05 6.03 17.87
N PRO A 503 -13.44 6.65 16.84
CA PRO A 503 -12.52 7.75 17.04
C PRO A 503 -13.25 9.00 17.52
N GLN A 504 -12.55 9.79 18.36
CA GLN A 504 -13.01 11.08 18.85
C GLN A 504 -12.04 12.18 18.41
N VAL A 505 -12.59 13.33 18.00
CA VAL A 505 -11.84 14.53 17.67
C VAL A 505 -12.26 15.63 18.64
N ASP A 506 -11.31 16.21 19.37
CA ASP A 506 -11.51 17.39 20.21
C ASP A 506 -10.76 18.57 19.63
N MET A 507 -11.43 19.71 19.49
CA MET A 507 -10.85 20.95 19.00
C MET A 507 -11.22 22.11 19.91
N ALA A 508 -10.26 22.99 20.16
CA ALA A 508 -10.52 24.26 20.86
C ALA A 508 -9.79 25.43 20.17
N ALA A 509 -10.42 26.56 20.12
CA ALA A 509 -9.93 27.80 19.52
C ALA A 509 -10.02 28.96 20.52
N HIS A 510 -8.90 29.74 20.69
CA HIS A 510 -8.80 30.80 21.71
C HIS A 510 -8.02 32.06 21.25
N PRO A 511 -8.42 32.85 20.30
CA PRO A 511 -9.22 32.59 19.09
C PRO A 511 -8.38 31.96 17.95
N VAL A 512 -9.05 31.54 16.89
CA VAL A 512 -8.41 31.14 15.62
C VAL A 512 -9.10 31.88 14.48
N VAL A 513 -8.31 32.38 13.50
CA VAL A 513 -8.86 33.06 12.32
C VAL A 513 -8.77 32.11 11.14
N LEU A 514 -9.90 31.84 10.48
CA LEU A 514 -10.04 30.95 9.35
C LEU A 514 -10.71 31.64 8.16
N PRO A 515 -10.50 31.23 6.90
CA PRO A 515 -11.32 31.67 5.77
C PRO A 515 -12.77 31.22 5.97
N VAL A 516 -13.74 32.12 5.76
CA VAL A 516 -15.16 31.76 5.84
C VAL A 516 -15.49 30.62 4.89
N GLU A 517 -14.89 30.60 3.71
CA GLU A 517 -15.08 29.57 2.68
C GLU A 517 -14.74 28.15 3.19
N PHE A 518 -13.76 28.01 4.06
CA PHE A 518 -13.42 26.72 4.67
C PHE A 518 -14.56 26.19 5.54
N VAL A 519 -15.13 27.08 6.38
CA VAL A 519 -16.24 26.70 7.25
C VAL A 519 -17.49 26.36 6.43
N GLN A 520 -17.74 27.10 5.35
CA GLN A 520 -18.87 26.86 4.45
C GLN A 520 -18.75 25.51 3.73
N GLU A 521 -17.56 25.15 3.22
CA GLU A 521 -17.32 23.87 2.59
C GLU A 521 -17.48 22.70 3.57
N TRP A 522 -16.96 22.84 4.79
CA TRP A 522 -17.06 21.80 5.82
C TRP A 522 -18.51 21.57 6.28
N THR A 523 -19.27 22.65 6.45
CA THR A 523 -20.68 22.58 6.90
C THR A 523 -21.65 22.29 5.75
N GLY A 524 -21.22 22.44 4.48
CA GLY A 524 -22.10 22.43 3.31
C GLY A 524 -22.99 23.68 3.21
N ALA A 525 -22.71 24.73 3.99
CA ALA A 525 -23.48 25.98 3.94
C ALA A 525 -23.19 26.73 2.62
N PRO A 526 -24.19 27.41 2.05
CA PRO A 526 -23.97 28.20 0.84
C PRO A 526 -23.03 29.39 1.12
N ALA A 527 -22.32 29.84 0.07
CA ALA A 527 -21.38 30.97 0.16
C ALA A 527 -22.12 32.32 0.33
N LEU A 528 -22.68 32.54 1.50
CA LEU A 528 -23.45 33.73 1.84
C LEU A 528 -22.56 34.87 2.34
N LEU A 529 -21.57 34.56 3.15
CA LEU A 529 -20.66 35.50 3.82
C LEU A 529 -19.24 35.27 3.28
N GLN A 530 -18.44 36.32 3.20
CA GLN A 530 -17.04 36.29 2.78
C GLN A 530 -16.17 37.10 3.72
N GLY A 531 -14.92 36.67 3.89
CA GLY A 531 -13.94 37.35 4.74
C GLY A 531 -13.19 36.40 5.65
N ALA A 532 -12.43 36.96 6.58
CA ALA A 532 -11.75 36.23 7.65
C ALA A 532 -12.68 36.04 8.83
N MET A 533 -12.92 34.83 9.26
CA MET A 533 -13.76 34.48 10.39
C MET A 533 -12.91 34.21 11.64
N THR A 534 -13.12 34.92 12.69
CA THR A 534 -12.55 34.59 14.00
C THR A 534 -13.46 33.60 14.70
N VAL A 535 -12.94 32.47 15.10
CA VAL A 535 -13.63 31.39 15.78
C VAL A 535 -13.07 31.24 17.18
N VAL A 536 -13.94 31.10 18.16
CA VAL A 536 -13.64 30.73 19.55
C VAL A 536 -14.54 29.56 19.93
N GLY A 537 -14.16 28.79 20.94
CA GLY A 537 -15.00 27.72 21.45
C GLY A 537 -14.29 26.38 21.52
N ALA A 538 -15.04 25.36 21.91
CA ALA A 538 -14.55 24.00 22.01
C ALA A 538 -15.64 23.03 21.55
N VAL A 539 -15.24 22.08 20.73
CA VAL A 539 -16.12 21.04 20.21
C VAL A 539 -15.48 19.67 20.32
N SER A 540 -16.29 18.67 20.59
CA SER A 540 -15.96 17.26 20.57
C SER A 540 -16.85 16.55 19.58
N VAL A 541 -16.26 15.65 18.78
CA VAL A 541 -16.94 14.94 17.70
C VAL A 541 -16.53 13.47 17.75
N GLN A 542 -17.49 12.55 17.62
CA GLN A 542 -17.24 11.12 17.52
C GLN A 542 -17.72 10.57 16.18
N GLY A 543 -17.00 9.61 15.61
CA GLY A 543 -17.39 8.92 14.38
C GLY A 543 -16.29 8.89 13.32
N ALA A 544 -16.33 7.84 12.50
CA ALA A 544 -15.38 7.64 11.41
C ALA A 544 -15.79 8.40 10.13
N ASP A 545 -17.06 8.74 9.97
CA ASP A 545 -17.60 9.39 8.77
C ASP A 545 -18.28 10.74 9.11
N ALA A 546 -18.33 11.63 8.12
CA ALA A 546 -18.86 12.98 8.28
C ALA A 546 -20.34 13.03 8.71
N SER A 547 -21.16 12.02 8.37
CA SER A 547 -22.56 11.98 8.75
C SER A 547 -22.72 11.66 10.24
N THR A 548 -21.97 10.68 10.73
CA THR A 548 -21.90 10.34 12.15
C THR A 548 -21.32 11.50 12.96
N GLN A 549 -20.25 12.14 12.46
CA GLN A 549 -19.64 13.30 13.09
C GLN A 549 -20.63 14.46 13.29
N ARG A 550 -21.48 14.75 12.30
CA ARG A 550 -22.52 15.80 12.41
C ARG A 550 -23.59 15.51 13.46
N ARG A 551 -23.87 14.22 13.74
CA ARG A 551 -24.84 13.83 14.78
C ARG A 551 -24.25 13.87 16.18
N THR A 552 -22.96 13.62 16.30
CA THR A 552 -22.29 13.43 17.60
C THR A 552 -21.57 14.68 18.09
N ILE A 553 -21.47 15.72 17.26
CA ILE A 553 -20.79 16.97 17.66
C ILE A 553 -21.46 17.59 18.86
N THR A 554 -20.66 17.92 19.87
CA THR A 554 -21.08 18.60 21.10
C THR A 554 -20.12 19.73 21.42
N GLY A 555 -20.59 20.74 22.11
CA GLY A 555 -19.76 21.86 22.54
C GLY A 555 -20.38 23.24 22.30
N HIS A 556 -19.54 24.25 22.17
CA HIS A 556 -19.94 25.61 21.88
C HIS A 556 -19.01 26.27 20.86
N ILE A 557 -19.56 27.13 20.04
CA ILE A 557 -18.84 27.83 18.97
C ILE A 557 -19.30 29.27 18.95
N GLY A 558 -18.36 30.18 19.10
CA GLY A 558 -18.53 31.59 18.79
C GLY A 558 -17.79 31.93 17.49
N ALA A 559 -18.43 32.64 16.60
CA ALA A 559 -17.82 33.03 15.32
C ALA A 559 -18.12 34.50 15.00
N SER A 560 -17.13 35.22 14.51
CA SER A 560 -17.28 36.62 14.11
C SER A 560 -16.50 36.94 12.85
N VAL A 561 -17.06 37.82 12.02
CA VAL A 561 -16.43 38.39 10.83
C VAL A 561 -16.48 39.91 10.92
N VAL A 562 -15.37 40.58 10.67
CA VAL A 562 -15.32 42.04 10.57
C VAL A 562 -14.90 42.45 9.16
N ASP A 563 -15.45 43.58 8.69
CA ASP A 563 -15.18 44.14 7.36
C ASP A 563 -15.35 43.12 6.22
N GLY A 564 -16.34 42.23 6.37
CA GLY A 564 -16.70 41.20 5.40
C GLY A 564 -17.66 41.67 4.31
N SER A 565 -18.22 40.71 3.56
CA SER A 565 -19.30 41.02 2.64
C SER A 565 -20.32 39.89 2.57
N ILE A 566 -21.60 40.22 2.35
CA ILE A 566 -22.71 39.28 2.18
C ILE A 566 -23.22 39.32 0.75
N GLY A 567 -23.50 38.14 0.17
CA GLY A 567 -23.94 38.03 -1.23
C GLY A 567 -25.41 38.33 -1.43
N GLY A 568 -25.76 38.74 -2.67
CA GLY A 568 -27.12 39.10 -3.06
C GLY A 568 -28.20 38.02 -2.82
N PRO A 569 -27.96 36.72 -2.96
CA PRO A 569 -28.92 35.66 -2.64
C PRO A 569 -29.36 35.69 -1.17
N ALA A 570 -28.41 35.82 -0.25
CA ALA A 570 -28.72 35.90 1.18
C ALA A 570 -29.54 37.18 1.53
N LEU A 571 -29.20 38.28 0.92
CA LEU A 571 -29.95 39.55 1.10
C LEU A 571 -31.40 39.45 0.60
N ARG A 572 -31.64 38.75 -0.53
CA ARG A 572 -33.01 38.51 -1.00
C ARG A 572 -33.80 37.62 -0.06
N THR A 573 -33.16 36.65 0.56
CA THR A 573 -33.79 35.78 1.57
C THR A 573 -34.19 36.57 2.81
N LEU A 574 -33.35 37.51 3.25
CA LEU A 574 -33.57 38.33 4.47
C LEU A 574 -34.53 39.48 4.25
N LEU A 575 -34.45 40.16 3.11
CA LEU A 575 -35.16 41.41 2.86
C LEU A 575 -36.33 41.26 1.87
N GLY A 576 -36.52 40.07 1.32
CA GLY A 576 -37.56 39.77 0.33
C GLY A 576 -37.11 39.99 -1.13
N PRO A 577 -37.87 39.43 -2.10
CA PRO A 577 -37.49 39.42 -3.53
C PRO A 577 -37.54 40.78 -4.22
N ASN A 578 -38.23 41.75 -3.62
CA ASN A 578 -38.47 43.07 -4.21
C ASN A 578 -37.35 44.07 -3.88
N VAL A 579 -36.35 43.73 -3.10
CA VAL A 579 -35.22 44.61 -2.81
C VAL A 579 -34.19 44.52 -3.93
N PRO A 580 -33.97 45.59 -4.72
CA PRO A 580 -33.13 45.58 -5.93
C PRO A 580 -31.63 45.64 -5.56
N LEU A 581 -31.15 44.82 -4.65
CA LEU A 581 -29.73 44.74 -4.27
C LEU A 581 -29.00 43.90 -5.31
N LYS A 582 -28.25 44.56 -6.18
CA LYS A 582 -27.32 43.93 -7.14
C LYS A 582 -25.92 43.94 -6.50
N GLY A 583 -25.30 42.72 -6.38
CA GLY A 583 -23.93 42.61 -5.94
C GLY A 583 -23.77 42.19 -4.47
N LYS A 584 -22.57 42.47 -3.92
CA LYS A 584 -22.20 42.17 -2.53
C LYS A 584 -22.42 43.40 -1.66
N MET A 585 -22.95 43.23 -0.44
CA MET A 585 -23.09 44.28 0.55
C MET A 585 -21.93 44.17 1.54
N PRO A 586 -21.21 45.27 1.85
CA PRO A 586 -20.23 45.28 2.91
C PRO A 586 -20.89 45.07 4.26
N VAL A 587 -20.27 44.22 5.10
CA VAL A 587 -20.68 43.95 6.48
C VAL A 587 -19.59 44.47 7.41
N ARG A 588 -19.92 45.37 8.30
CA ARG A 588 -18.99 45.93 9.32
C ARG A 588 -18.63 44.85 10.34
N CYS A 589 -19.64 44.21 10.88
CA CYS A 589 -19.47 43.06 11.76
C CYS A 589 -20.60 42.03 11.58
N PHE A 590 -20.25 40.80 11.71
CA PHE A 590 -21.13 39.64 11.89
C PHE A 590 -20.66 38.89 13.13
N GLY A 591 -21.59 38.41 13.93
CA GLY A 591 -21.29 37.57 15.09
C GLY A 591 -22.38 36.53 15.32
N THR A 592 -21.98 35.37 15.73
CA THR A 592 -22.90 34.33 16.20
C THR A 592 -22.26 33.53 17.33
N HIS A 593 -23.09 33.09 18.24
CA HIS A 593 -22.73 32.14 19.28
C HIS A 593 -23.75 31.02 19.30
N MET A 594 -23.28 29.79 19.41
CA MET A 594 -24.14 28.61 19.38
C MET A 594 -23.64 27.51 20.32
N GLN A 595 -24.59 26.80 20.89
CA GLN A 595 -24.40 25.55 21.62
C GLN A 595 -24.72 24.39 20.68
N VAL A 596 -23.85 23.40 20.62
CA VAL A 596 -23.99 22.28 19.70
C VAL A 596 -24.16 21.00 20.51
N GLY A 597 -25.17 20.22 20.18
CA GLY A 597 -25.42 18.93 20.79
C GLY A 597 -26.54 18.17 20.07
N ASP A 598 -26.49 16.84 20.11
CA ASP A 598 -27.50 15.95 19.54
C ASP A 598 -27.86 16.25 18.08
N GLY A 599 -26.83 16.61 17.27
CA GLY A 599 -27.02 16.94 15.85
C GLY A 599 -27.70 18.28 15.59
N VAL A 600 -27.86 19.14 16.61
CA VAL A 600 -28.50 20.45 16.51
C VAL A 600 -27.57 21.53 17.05
N ALA A 601 -27.37 22.58 16.29
CA ALA A 601 -26.77 23.82 16.77
C ALA A 601 -27.89 24.76 17.21
N ARG A 602 -27.95 25.08 18.50
CA ARG A 602 -28.81 26.09 19.07
C ARG A 602 -28.09 27.42 18.99
N VAL A 603 -28.57 28.31 18.16
CA VAL A 603 -28.06 29.66 17.95
C VAL A 603 -28.62 30.56 19.02
N ASP A 604 -27.84 30.86 20.05
CA ASP A 604 -28.26 31.70 21.15
C ASP A 604 -28.25 33.20 20.73
N MET A 605 -27.31 33.54 19.86
CA MET A 605 -27.12 34.90 19.35
C MET A 605 -26.62 34.84 17.91
N LEU A 606 -27.25 35.58 17.04
CA LEU A 606 -26.82 35.88 15.69
C LEU A 606 -27.02 37.36 15.43
N GLY A 607 -26.01 38.03 14.90
CA GLY A 607 -26.13 39.47 14.60
C GLY A 607 -25.27 39.86 13.38
N LEU A 608 -25.72 40.92 12.71
CA LEU A 608 -24.99 41.50 11.58
C LEU A 608 -25.26 43.02 11.57
N GLU A 609 -24.20 43.76 11.34
CA GLU A 609 -24.26 45.21 11.18
C GLU A 609 -23.61 45.63 9.87
N SER A 610 -24.30 46.52 9.15
CA SER A 610 -23.79 47.21 7.96
C SER A 610 -24.09 48.69 8.04
N ASP A 611 -23.77 49.48 7.02
CA ASP A 611 -24.05 50.94 6.99
C ASP A 611 -25.56 51.24 7.05
N PHE A 612 -26.45 50.30 6.69
CA PHE A 612 -27.90 50.55 6.65
C PHE A 612 -28.77 49.37 7.10
N LEU A 613 -28.18 48.20 7.37
CA LEU A 613 -28.89 47.02 7.84
C LEU A 613 -28.31 46.56 9.16
N SER A 614 -29.15 46.44 10.19
CA SER A 614 -28.84 45.67 11.38
C SER A 614 -29.76 44.45 11.46
N LEU A 615 -29.21 43.34 11.91
CA LEU A 615 -29.92 42.06 12.03
C LEU A 615 -29.59 41.46 13.38
N HIS A 616 -30.60 41.05 14.13
CA HIS A 616 -30.46 40.18 15.28
C HIS A 616 -31.29 38.92 15.08
N GLY A 617 -30.87 37.83 15.69
CA GLY A 617 -31.60 36.56 15.55
C GLY A 617 -31.15 35.52 16.54
N HIS A 618 -31.95 34.48 16.62
CA HIS A 618 -31.71 33.24 17.39
C HIS A 618 -32.47 32.10 16.75
N GLY A 619 -32.22 30.88 17.20
CA GLY A 619 -32.96 29.71 16.69
C GLY A 619 -32.16 28.41 16.69
N THR A 620 -32.46 27.55 15.76
CA THR A 620 -31.79 26.24 15.65
C THR A 620 -31.42 25.89 14.22
N VAL A 621 -30.31 25.14 14.09
CA VAL A 621 -29.81 24.59 12.82
C VAL A 621 -29.58 23.10 13.01
N GLY A 622 -30.27 22.29 12.25
CA GLY A 622 -30.00 20.83 12.16
C GLY A 622 -28.72 20.57 11.40
N LEU A 623 -27.75 19.90 11.99
CA LEU A 623 -26.44 19.69 11.39
C LEU A 623 -26.45 18.55 10.34
N GLU A 624 -27.34 17.59 10.50
CA GLU A 624 -27.45 16.44 9.57
C GLU A 624 -28.26 16.81 8.32
N ASN A 625 -29.45 17.35 8.51
CA ASN A 625 -30.43 17.66 7.47
C ASN A 625 -30.36 19.12 7.01
N GLN A 626 -29.48 19.93 7.60
CA GLN A 626 -29.34 21.37 7.36
C GLN A 626 -30.65 22.16 7.55
N ALA A 627 -31.58 21.61 8.36
CA ALA A 627 -32.86 22.26 8.63
C ALA A 627 -32.67 23.54 9.43
N LEU A 628 -33.35 24.58 9.02
CA LEU A 628 -33.34 25.90 9.65
C LEU A 628 -34.64 26.14 10.42
N ASP A 629 -34.54 26.73 11.59
CA ASP A 629 -35.64 27.41 12.31
C ASP A 629 -35.05 28.61 13.03
N LEU A 630 -34.93 29.71 12.30
CA LEU A 630 -34.28 30.92 12.75
C LEU A 630 -35.33 32.06 12.85
N HIS A 631 -35.36 32.74 13.98
CA HIS A 631 -36.12 33.96 14.17
C HIS A 631 -35.18 35.16 14.02
N LEU A 632 -35.40 35.94 12.97
CA LEU A 632 -34.56 37.07 12.57
C LEU A 632 -35.35 38.36 12.63
N SER A 633 -34.76 39.41 13.21
CA SER A 633 -35.33 40.75 13.31
C SER A 633 -34.47 41.77 12.54
N PRO A 634 -34.57 41.82 11.20
CA PRO A 634 -33.87 42.79 10.38
C PRO A 634 -34.44 44.19 10.57
N ARG A 635 -33.56 45.18 10.68
CA ARG A 635 -33.87 46.63 10.69
C ARG A 635 -33.08 47.30 9.58
N VAL A 636 -33.80 48.05 8.77
CA VAL A 636 -33.21 48.88 7.72
C VAL A 636 -33.39 50.34 8.08
N ALA A 637 -32.30 51.06 8.27
CA ALA A 637 -32.30 52.46 8.56
C ALA A 637 -31.88 53.28 7.35
N LEU A 638 -32.68 54.21 6.92
CA LEU A 638 -32.46 55.02 5.74
C LEU A 638 -32.88 56.48 6.01
N GLY A 639 -31.91 57.38 6.25
CA GLY A 639 -32.14 58.85 6.27
C GLY A 639 -33.20 59.34 7.24
N GLY A 640 -33.20 58.88 8.49
CA GLY A 640 -34.15 59.28 9.53
C GLY A 640 -35.45 58.47 9.55
N ALA A 641 -35.57 57.45 8.75
CA ALA A 641 -36.64 56.46 8.81
C ALA A 641 -36.07 55.06 9.03
N SER A 642 -36.71 54.25 9.84
CA SER A 642 -36.35 52.84 10.05
C SER A 642 -37.55 51.93 9.76
N ALA A 643 -37.28 50.81 9.08
CA ALA A 643 -38.26 49.74 8.90
C ALA A 643 -37.76 48.48 9.60
N ALA A 644 -38.59 47.86 10.40
CA ALA A 644 -38.31 46.62 11.08
C ALA A 644 -39.39 45.55 10.71
N SER A 645 -38.99 44.32 10.57
CA SER A 645 -39.90 43.18 10.41
C SER A 645 -39.31 41.98 11.14
N ASP A 646 -40.16 41.08 11.63
CA ASP A 646 -39.71 39.80 12.14
C ASP A 646 -39.90 38.77 11.06
N VAL A 647 -38.88 37.94 10.84
CA VAL A 647 -38.83 36.93 9.79
C VAL A 647 -38.44 35.62 10.41
N ARG A 648 -39.27 34.61 10.24
CA ARG A 648 -38.89 33.24 10.54
C ARG A 648 -38.36 32.60 9.29
N VAL A 649 -37.15 32.05 9.36
CA VAL A 649 -36.53 31.33 8.24
C VAL A 649 -36.53 29.86 8.57
N THR A 650 -37.28 29.09 7.78
CA THR A 650 -37.37 27.62 7.85
C THR A 650 -36.80 26.99 6.57
N GLY A 651 -36.93 25.68 6.41
CA GLY A 651 -36.36 24.95 5.26
C GLY A 651 -34.94 24.51 5.50
N THR A 652 -34.07 24.62 4.50
CA THR A 652 -32.66 24.21 4.59
C THR A 652 -31.75 25.34 4.09
N PHE A 653 -30.43 25.23 4.33
CA PHE A 653 -29.48 26.19 3.76
C PHE A 653 -29.56 26.31 2.24
N ALA A 654 -29.82 25.21 1.53
CA ALA A 654 -29.96 25.20 0.08
C ALA A 654 -31.29 25.80 -0.41
N ALA A 655 -32.35 25.69 0.39
CA ALA A 655 -33.70 26.16 0.10
C ALA A 655 -34.34 26.82 1.33
N PRO A 656 -33.85 28.01 1.77
CA PRO A 656 -34.42 28.72 2.89
C PRO A 656 -35.79 29.31 2.53
N VAL A 657 -36.75 29.14 3.43
CA VAL A 657 -38.12 29.61 3.29
C VAL A 657 -38.38 30.73 4.33
N PRO A 658 -38.27 32.01 3.95
CA PRO A 658 -38.58 33.13 4.84
C PRO A 658 -40.10 33.32 4.95
N GLN A 659 -40.58 33.49 6.17
CA GLN A 659 -41.96 33.81 6.48
C GLN A 659 -41.97 35.07 7.34
N MET A 660 -42.66 36.10 6.89
CA MET A 660 -42.84 37.33 7.68
C MET A 660 -43.80 37.07 8.83
N GLU A 661 -43.38 37.35 10.04
CA GLU A 661 -44.24 37.29 11.24
C GLU A 661 -44.97 38.63 11.41
N PRO A 662 -46.28 38.65 11.74
CA PRO A 662 -47.01 39.87 11.94
C PRO A 662 -46.51 40.60 13.20
N THR A 663 -46.00 41.81 13.02
CA THR A 663 -45.64 42.73 14.11
C THR A 663 -46.83 43.60 14.52
N TYR A 664 -46.82 44.07 15.74
CA TYR A 664 -47.83 44.99 16.25
C TYR A 664 -47.86 46.25 15.36
N GLY A 665 -48.88 46.39 14.49
CA GLY A 665 -49.04 47.51 13.55
C GLY A 665 -48.96 47.17 12.06
N GLY A 666 -48.87 45.91 11.69
CA GLY A 666 -48.84 45.46 10.29
C GLY A 666 -47.59 44.66 9.92
N ARG A 667 -47.40 44.36 8.61
CA ARG A 667 -46.27 43.58 8.12
C ARG A 667 -44.90 44.30 8.26
N TYR A 668 -44.89 45.61 8.47
CA TYR A 668 -43.70 46.44 8.67
C TYR A 668 -43.99 47.49 9.75
N GLY A 669 -43.17 47.54 10.79
CA GLY A 669 -43.10 48.67 11.70
C GLY A 669 -42.26 49.77 11.04
N ILE A 670 -42.86 50.86 10.57
CA ILE A 670 -42.15 52.01 10.04
C ILE A 670 -42.10 53.08 11.15
N ASN A 671 -40.90 53.48 11.55
CA ASN A 671 -40.65 54.56 12.51
C ASN A 671 -40.05 55.75 11.76
N ILE A 672 -40.70 56.92 11.81
CA ILE A 672 -40.26 58.15 11.18
C ILE A 672 -39.99 59.20 12.25
N GLY A 673 -38.74 59.72 12.30
CA GLY A 673 -38.37 60.83 13.22
C GLY A 673 -38.09 60.44 14.68
N GLY A 674 -37.95 59.15 14.99
CA GLY A 674 -37.42 58.68 16.26
C GLY A 674 -35.88 58.68 16.22
N ASP A 675 -35.28 58.80 17.41
CA ASP A 675 -33.84 58.58 17.59
C ASP A 675 -33.51 57.23 16.92
N ASP A 676 -32.57 57.22 15.97
CA ASP A 676 -32.33 56.08 15.06
C ASP A 676 -31.91 54.82 15.80
N GLY A 677 -31.91 54.84 17.14
CA GLY A 677 -31.51 53.72 18.02
C GLY A 677 -30.15 53.13 17.65
N GLY A 678 -29.43 53.89 16.82
CA GLY A 678 -28.25 53.44 16.13
C GLY A 678 -26.97 53.62 16.96
N GLY A 679 -26.98 53.11 18.15
CA GLY A 679 -25.73 52.83 18.82
C GLY A 679 -24.94 51.79 17.99
N ASP A 680 -23.62 51.93 17.97
CA ASP A 680 -22.75 50.90 17.37
C ASP A 680 -22.90 49.57 18.14
N ASN A 681 -23.66 48.62 17.59
CA ASN A 681 -23.89 47.31 18.24
C ASN A 681 -22.73 46.34 18.00
N CYS A 682 -21.80 46.66 17.09
CA CYS A 682 -20.65 45.79 16.80
C CYS A 682 -19.82 45.43 18.04
N PRO A 683 -19.49 46.35 18.97
CA PRO A 683 -18.71 45.99 20.16
C PRO A 683 -19.38 44.92 21.02
N ALA A 684 -20.69 45.10 21.30
CA ALA A 684 -21.45 44.12 22.09
C ALA A 684 -21.62 42.80 21.38
N LEU A 685 -21.94 42.81 20.07
CA LEU A 685 -22.07 41.63 19.23
C LEU A 685 -20.79 40.82 19.14
N LEU A 686 -19.66 41.50 18.88
CA LEU A 686 -18.36 40.86 18.77
C LEU A 686 -17.88 40.32 20.13
N SER A 687 -18.14 41.04 21.23
CA SER A 687 -17.81 40.55 22.57
C SER A 687 -18.57 39.27 22.91
N SER A 688 -19.86 39.20 22.61
CA SER A 688 -20.66 37.98 22.82
C SER A 688 -20.23 36.86 21.91
N ALA A 689 -19.99 37.14 20.60
CA ALA A 689 -19.53 36.12 19.63
C ALA A 689 -18.12 35.61 19.91
N ARG A 690 -17.29 36.33 20.65
CA ARG A 690 -15.92 35.99 21.02
C ARG A 690 -15.76 35.55 22.47
N GLU A 691 -16.87 35.39 23.18
CA GLU A 691 -16.88 35.01 24.61
C GLU A 691 -16.01 35.96 25.47
N GLY A 692 -16.02 37.24 25.16
CA GLY A 692 -15.18 38.26 25.80
C GLY A 692 -13.73 38.29 25.32
N GLY A 693 -13.34 37.38 24.37
CA GLY A 693 -11.99 37.31 23.81
C GLY A 693 -11.68 38.46 22.84
N THR A 694 -10.41 38.65 22.55
CA THR A 694 -9.91 39.65 21.61
C THR A 694 -10.09 39.22 20.16
N GLY A 695 -10.08 40.16 19.24
CA GLY A 695 -10.15 39.89 17.80
C GLY A 695 -10.05 41.18 16.98
N PRO A 696 -10.06 41.11 15.65
CA PRO A 696 -10.01 42.27 14.78
C PRO A 696 -11.13 43.26 15.11
N ALA A 697 -10.78 44.54 15.17
CA ALA A 697 -11.79 45.62 15.38
C ALA A 697 -12.48 45.96 14.05
N PRO A 698 -13.80 46.19 14.04
CA PRO A 698 -14.52 46.62 12.85
C PRO A 698 -14.13 48.05 12.45
N SER A 699 -14.29 48.37 11.17
CA SER A 699 -14.17 49.75 10.71
C SER A 699 -15.19 50.68 11.42
N ALA A 700 -14.82 51.93 11.60
CA ALA A 700 -15.71 52.91 12.22
C ALA A 700 -17.01 53.05 11.37
N PRO A 701 -18.16 53.27 12.04
CA PRO A 701 -19.41 53.56 11.33
C PRO A 701 -19.21 54.78 10.43
N LYS A 702 -19.59 54.65 9.17
CA LYS A 702 -19.56 55.78 8.27
C LYS A 702 -20.67 56.70 8.63
N ALA A 703 -20.36 57.93 9.11
CA ALA A 703 -21.33 58.98 9.33
C ALA A 703 -22.16 59.17 8.05
N GLY A 704 -23.46 59.03 8.13
CA GLY A 704 -24.39 59.05 7.01
C GLY A 704 -24.17 60.27 6.13
N LYS A 705 -23.78 60.07 4.88
CA LYS A 705 -23.82 61.10 3.84
C LYS A 705 -25.28 61.16 3.36
N GLU A 706 -26.08 62.00 3.99
CA GLU A 706 -27.51 62.20 3.73
C GLU A 706 -27.86 62.36 2.24
N GLY A 707 -26.97 62.93 1.43
CA GLY A 707 -27.21 63.15 0.00
C GLY A 707 -27.17 61.89 -0.89
N LYS A 708 -26.42 60.82 -0.53
CA LYS A 708 -26.38 59.58 -1.32
C LYS A 708 -27.59 58.69 -1.04
N VAL A 709 -28.10 58.71 0.15
CA VAL A 709 -29.26 57.93 0.59
C VAL A 709 -30.54 58.47 -0.10
N MET A 710 -30.70 59.77 -0.19
CA MET A 710 -31.86 60.42 -0.88
C MET A 710 -31.87 60.05 -2.39
N ASN A 711 -30.73 60.02 -3.04
CA ASN A 711 -30.64 59.58 -4.46
C ASN A 711 -30.92 58.07 -4.64
N MET A 712 -30.57 57.24 -3.68
CA MET A 712 -30.90 55.81 -3.70
C MET A 712 -32.40 55.58 -3.46
N LEU A 713 -33.03 56.33 -2.55
CA LEU A 713 -34.47 56.26 -2.28
C LEU A 713 -35.31 56.77 -3.43
N ARG A 714 -34.86 57.81 -4.18
CA ARG A 714 -35.48 58.22 -5.44
C ARG A 714 -35.32 57.15 -6.52
N GLY A 715 -34.18 56.47 -6.60
CA GLY A 715 -33.98 55.35 -7.50
C GLY A 715 -34.82 54.10 -7.17
N LEU A 716 -35.28 53.96 -5.93
CA LEU A 716 -36.15 52.89 -5.45
C LEU A 716 -37.66 53.26 -5.60
N GLY A 717 -38.00 54.48 -6.07
CA GLY A 717 -39.39 54.91 -6.26
C GLY A 717 -40.17 55.12 -4.94
N LEU A 718 -39.48 55.16 -3.80
CA LEU A 718 -40.08 55.33 -2.47
C LEU A 718 -40.37 56.80 -2.12
N PHE A 719 -39.81 57.77 -2.86
CA PHE A 719 -40.11 59.18 -2.80
C PHE A 719 -40.15 59.78 -4.22
N LYS A 720 -41.23 60.48 -4.53
CA LYS A 720 -41.37 61.32 -5.75
C LYS A 720 -40.62 62.64 -5.62
#